data_4850f4f6d9413ed7155a03bc0fdb1f1f
#
_entry.id   4850f4f6d9413ed7155a03bc0fdb1f1f
#
_cell.length_a   1.000
_cell.length_b   1.000
_cell.length_c   1.000
_cell.angle_alpha   90.00
_cell.angle_beta   90.00
_cell.angle_gamma   90.00
#
_symmetry.space_group_name_H-M   'P 1'
#
loop_
_entity.id
_entity.type
_entity.pdbx_description
1 polymer ?
#
loop_
_entity_poly.entity_id
_entity_poly.type
_entity_poly.pdbx_seq_one_letter_code
_entity_poly.pdbx_strand_id
1 'polypeptide(L)'
;MALSPMMQEYVKTKEEYKDCILLYRLGDFYEMFFEDALTASKELEITLTGKDCGLEERAPMCGVPFHSVETYINRLIEKGYKVAICEQVEDPKKAKGLVKREVVRIVTPGTTLDATSLDETKNNYLMSIVYIEDHFGCAIADITTGDCFLTELDKAQKLLDEINKFTPAEIICNESFLMSGVDTEDLKNRLGICIFSQEPWYFDDELCRKTLKEHFHVNSLEGLGIEEFESGVLAAGALFLYLQETQKTALSHMACIRPYSAEKYMLIDSSSRRNLELVETLREKQKRGSLLWVLDKTKTAMGARTLRSYVEQPLIDQEEIENRLSAIEELNEHPMLRDEIREYLQPVYDLERLISRISYKSANPRDMIAFASSLEMLPHIKQVMKEFSSPVLKQLEEEMDSLLDISGLIKKAIVDEPPLAQKDGGIIREGYNEDVDKFRRSRTDGKKWLSELEARERERTGIRTMKIKYNRVFGYSLEITNAFKDQVPDNYIRKQTLTNAERYITQELKELEDLILGAEDKLYALEYELFCEVRDKVGAEVVRIQKTAKAVAAIDVLASLSLVAQRNNYVRPKINNTGVIDIKNGRHPVVEQMIENDMFIANDTYLDNQKKRISIITGPNMAGKSTYMRQTALIVLMAQIGSFVPAEKANIGIVDRIFTRVGASDDLASGQSTFMVEMTEVANILRNATSKSLLILDEIGRGTSTFDGLSIAWAVVEHISNTKLCGAKTLFATHYHELTELEGKISGVNNYCIAVKEKGDDIVFLRKIVKGGADKSYGIQVAKLAGVPDTVIQRAKELVEELSDADITAAVKDLTAPKKKQKIQYDQVDMAQMSLFDTVQDNDIIDEIKGLEIGNLTPMEALNILYNLQNKIKNRW
;
A
#
# COMPACT_ATOMS: atom_id res chain seq x y z
N MET A 1 45.39 15.89 -15.83
CA MET A 1 44.59 17.08 -15.47
C MET A 1 43.73 16.73 -14.29
N ALA A 2 43.49 17.65 -13.35
CA ALA A 2 42.65 17.37 -12.17
C ALA A 2 41.22 17.82 -12.47
N LEU A 3 40.24 17.09 -11.90
CA LEU A 3 38.83 17.46 -11.95
C LEU A 3 38.64 18.90 -11.43
N SER A 4 37.68 19.63 -12.00
CA SER A 4 37.30 20.94 -11.51
C SER A 4 36.84 20.88 -10.04
N PRO A 5 37.01 21.93 -9.23
CA PRO A 5 36.65 21.89 -7.80
C PRO A 5 35.20 21.45 -7.56
N MET A 6 34.28 21.86 -8.39
CA MET A 6 32.87 21.46 -8.29
C MET A 6 32.69 19.95 -8.58
N MET A 7 33.40 19.41 -9.57
CA MET A 7 33.35 17.96 -9.87
C MET A 7 34.05 17.11 -8.81
N GLN A 8 35.07 17.63 -8.14
CA GLN A 8 35.70 16.94 -7.00
C GLN A 8 34.68 16.83 -5.85
N GLU A 9 33.94 17.89 -5.56
CA GLU A 9 32.89 17.88 -4.53
C GLU A 9 31.75 16.91 -4.92
N TYR A 10 31.32 16.91 -6.19
CA TYR A 10 30.32 15.95 -6.69
C TYR A 10 30.77 14.50 -6.50
N VAL A 11 31.97 14.15 -6.94
CA VAL A 11 32.51 12.79 -6.83
C VAL A 11 32.62 12.36 -5.37
N LYS A 12 33.10 13.25 -4.49
CA LYS A 12 33.17 12.98 -3.06
C LYS A 12 31.78 12.68 -2.47
N THR A 13 30.79 13.52 -2.79
CA THR A 13 29.39 13.28 -2.36
C THR A 13 28.86 11.97 -2.93
N LYS A 14 29.12 11.67 -4.21
CA LYS A 14 28.69 10.43 -4.83
C LYS A 14 29.33 9.17 -4.19
N GLU A 15 30.56 9.26 -3.73
CA GLU A 15 31.22 8.17 -3.00
C GLU A 15 30.52 7.80 -1.69
N GLU A 16 29.88 8.76 -1.02
CA GLU A 16 29.07 8.54 0.17
C GLU A 16 27.69 7.94 -0.15
N TYR A 17 27.15 8.19 -1.37
CA TYR A 17 25.81 7.75 -1.81
C TYR A 17 25.86 6.94 -3.11
N LYS A 18 26.70 5.89 -3.13
CA LYS A 18 26.98 5.09 -4.33
C LYS A 18 25.75 4.40 -4.93
N ASP A 19 24.84 3.96 -4.07
CA ASP A 19 23.61 3.23 -4.42
C ASP A 19 22.45 4.14 -4.83
N CYS A 20 22.63 5.47 -4.79
CA CYS A 20 21.60 6.45 -5.13
C CYS A 20 21.94 7.19 -6.41
N ILE A 21 20.93 7.56 -7.22
CA ILE A 21 21.09 8.56 -8.27
C ILE A 21 21.18 9.94 -7.59
N LEU A 22 22.31 10.63 -7.79
CA LEU A 22 22.56 11.90 -7.12
C LEU A 22 22.04 13.10 -7.94
N LEU A 23 20.97 13.73 -7.46
CA LEU A 23 20.44 14.99 -7.98
C LEU A 23 21.20 16.17 -7.35
N TYR A 24 22.16 16.74 -8.08
CA TYR A 24 23.05 17.76 -7.57
C TYR A 24 22.61 19.16 -8.00
N ARG A 25 22.23 20.02 -7.05
CA ARG A 25 21.70 21.34 -7.32
C ARG A 25 22.73 22.29 -7.89
N LEU A 26 22.47 22.80 -9.11
CA LEU A 26 23.27 23.82 -9.78
C LEU A 26 22.35 24.91 -10.38
N GLY A 27 22.23 26.02 -9.67
CA GLY A 27 21.31 27.12 -10.05
C GLY A 27 19.84 26.62 -10.06
N ASP A 28 19.18 26.74 -11.21
CA ASP A 28 17.78 26.36 -11.38
C ASP A 28 17.57 24.92 -11.83
N PHE A 29 18.65 24.10 -11.85
CA PHE A 29 18.60 22.71 -12.27
C PHE A 29 19.16 21.78 -11.19
N TYR A 30 18.68 20.53 -11.19
CA TYR A 30 19.39 19.40 -10.64
C TYR A 30 20.10 18.71 -11.77
N GLU A 31 21.43 18.64 -11.69
CA GLU A 31 22.27 18.00 -12.68
C GLU A 31 22.81 16.68 -12.15
N MET A 32 22.88 15.70 -13.02
CA MET A 32 23.44 14.36 -12.79
C MET A 32 24.63 14.18 -13.69
N PHE A 33 25.68 13.48 -13.23
CA PHE A 33 26.93 13.30 -13.95
C PHE A 33 27.34 11.84 -14.01
N PHE A 34 28.24 11.52 -14.95
CA PHE A 34 28.84 10.19 -15.15
C PHE A 34 27.78 9.08 -15.29
N GLU A 35 27.92 8.01 -14.53
CA GLU A 35 27.01 6.85 -14.52
C GLU A 35 25.55 7.24 -14.22
N ASP A 36 25.35 8.16 -13.27
CA ASP A 36 24.01 8.65 -12.90
C ASP A 36 23.34 9.36 -14.09
N ALA A 37 24.11 10.10 -14.89
CA ALA A 37 23.60 10.77 -16.08
C ALA A 37 23.22 9.78 -17.18
N LEU A 38 24.02 8.72 -17.37
CA LEU A 38 23.71 7.66 -18.33
C LEU A 38 22.44 6.91 -17.95
N THR A 39 22.32 6.53 -16.70
CA THR A 39 21.14 5.84 -16.16
C THR A 39 19.90 6.74 -16.22
N ALA A 40 19.97 7.95 -15.65
CA ALA A 40 18.84 8.84 -15.59
C ALA A 40 18.38 9.30 -16.98
N SER A 41 19.29 9.57 -17.94
CA SER A 41 18.90 9.97 -19.29
C SER A 41 18.10 8.88 -20.00
N LYS A 42 18.48 7.62 -19.82
CA LYS A 42 17.79 6.45 -20.37
C LYS A 42 16.42 6.23 -19.69
N GLU A 43 16.41 6.22 -18.38
CA GLU A 43 15.20 5.90 -17.59
C GLU A 43 14.13 7.00 -17.63
N LEU A 44 14.57 8.26 -17.72
CA LEU A 44 13.67 9.43 -17.78
C LEU A 44 13.39 9.90 -19.21
N GLU A 45 14.08 9.34 -20.21
CA GLU A 45 13.99 9.74 -21.64
C GLU A 45 14.33 11.22 -21.84
N ILE A 46 15.36 11.71 -21.11
CA ILE A 46 15.84 13.10 -21.22
C ILE A 46 17.17 13.17 -21.97
N THR A 47 17.49 14.33 -22.52
CA THR A 47 18.68 14.54 -23.34
C THR A 47 19.96 14.39 -22.52
N LEU A 48 20.83 13.48 -22.96
CA LEU A 48 22.20 13.35 -22.47
C LEU A 48 23.08 14.40 -23.17
N THR A 49 23.81 15.17 -22.39
CA THR A 49 24.76 16.18 -22.85
C THR A 49 26.14 15.94 -22.22
N GLY A 50 27.09 16.87 -22.41
CA GLY A 50 28.40 16.80 -21.75
C GLY A 50 28.76 18.12 -21.11
N LYS A 51 29.34 18.08 -19.91
CA LYS A 51 29.86 19.25 -19.18
C LYS A 51 31.38 19.19 -19.09
N ASP A 52 32.04 20.34 -19.20
CA ASP A 52 33.47 20.43 -18.97
C ASP A 52 33.77 20.13 -17.49
N CYS A 53 34.58 19.15 -17.25
CA CYS A 53 34.95 18.67 -15.92
C CYS A 53 36.41 18.89 -15.55
N GLY A 54 37.20 19.54 -16.45
CA GLY A 54 38.64 19.75 -16.29
C GLY A 54 39.52 18.61 -16.81
N LEU A 55 38.91 17.55 -17.39
CA LEU A 55 39.58 16.48 -18.12
C LEU A 55 39.51 16.74 -19.64
N GLU A 56 40.24 15.96 -20.43
CA GLU A 56 40.20 16.07 -21.90
C GLU A 56 38.82 15.70 -22.46
N GLU A 57 38.15 14.74 -21.86
CA GLU A 57 36.78 14.35 -22.20
C GLU A 57 35.76 15.05 -21.32
N ARG A 58 34.63 15.46 -21.92
CA ARG A 58 33.51 16.05 -21.17
C ARG A 58 32.79 14.98 -20.39
N ALA A 59 32.46 15.26 -19.12
CA ALA A 59 31.65 14.38 -18.30
C ALA A 59 30.23 14.26 -18.90
N PRO A 60 29.71 13.03 -19.10
CA PRO A 60 28.30 12.84 -19.40
C PRO A 60 27.43 13.58 -18.37
N MET A 61 26.40 14.30 -18.82
CA MET A 61 25.53 15.10 -17.96
C MET A 61 24.11 15.12 -18.52
N CYS A 62 23.14 15.00 -17.62
CA CYS A 62 21.74 15.35 -17.88
C CYS A 62 21.22 16.19 -16.69
N GLY A 63 20.11 16.86 -16.88
CA GLY A 63 19.57 17.71 -15.81
C GLY A 63 18.08 17.95 -15.98
N VAL A 64 17.44 18.20 -14.84
CA VAL A 64 15.99 18.49 -14.74
C VAL A 64 15.77 19.83 -14.00
N PRO A 65 14.75 20.61 -14.38
CA PRO A 65 14.45 21.86 -13.69
C PRO A 65 14.02 21.59 -12.24
N PHE A 66 14.51 22.39 -11.30
CA PHE A 66 14.23 22.14 -9.88
C PHE A 66 12.73 22.23 -9.52
N HIS A 67 11.99 23.10 -10.20
CA HIS A 67 10.57 23.30 -9.93
C HIS A 67 9.66 22.13 -10.37
N SER A 68 10.18 21.23 -11.21
CA SER A 68 9.47 20.04 -11.70
C SER A 68 10.16 18.74 -11.33
N VAL A 69 11.14 18.77 -10.43
CA VAL A 69 12.01 17.63 -10.07
C VAL A 69 11.23 16.45 -9.52
N GLU A 70 10.16 16.69 -8.73
CA GLU A 70 9.36 15.62 -8.09
C GLU A 70 8.80 14.64 -9.12
N THR A 71 8.33 15.11 -10.28
CA THR A 71 7.84 14.22 -11.35
C THR A 71 8.93 13.25 -11.86
N TYR A 72 10.17 13.72 -11.93
CA TYR A 72 11.30 12.90 -12.38
C TYR A 72 11.77 11.96 -11.27
N ILE A 73 11.77 12.40 -10.01
CA ILE A 73 12.07 11.54 -8.85
C ILE A 73 11.08 10.38 -8.81
N ASN A 74 9.78 10.65 -8.92
CA ASN A 74 8.74 9.63 -8.89
C ASN A 74 8.95 8.56 -9.98
N ARG A 75 9.28 8.98 -11.22
CA ARG A 75 9.57 8.04 -12.31
C ARG A 75 10.80 7.15 -12.03
N LEU A 76 11.82 7.66 -11.35
CA LEU A 76 12.98 6.85 -10.94
C LEU A 76 12.62 5.88 -9.82
N ILE A 77 11.85 6.33 -8.83
CA ILE A 77 11.42 5.52 -7.69
C ILE A 77 10.50 4.39 -8.13
N GLU A 78 9.54 4.65 -9.03
CA GLU A 78 8.67 3.62 -9.62
C GLU A 78 9.46 2.50 -10.32
N LYS A 79 10.67 2.81 -10.79
CA LYS A 79 11.60 1.84 -11.38
C LYS A 79 12.57 1.22 -10.36
N GLY A 80 12.40 1.51 -9.06
CA GLY A 80 13.17 0.93 -7.96
C GLY A 80 14.50 1.61 -7.66
N TYR A 81 14.78 2.79 -8.24
CA TYR A 81 16.00 3.54 -7.93
C TYR A 81 15.84 4.36 -6.64
N LYS A 82 16.94 4.48 -5.88
CA LYS A 82 17.04 5.44 -4.78
C LYS A 82 17.58 6.77 -5.32
N VAL A 83 17.08 7.89 -4.83
CA VAL A 83 17.44 9.22 -5.31
C VAL A 83 17.92 10.09 -4.16
N ALA A 84 19.18 10.52 -4.18
CA ALA A 84 19.74 11.45 -3.20
C ALA A 84 19.60 12.90 -3.71
N ILE A 85 18.96 13.75 -2.91
CA ILE A 85 18.74 15.17 -3.23
C ILE A 85 19.80 16.01 -2.54
N CYS A 86 20.69 16.59 -3.32
CA CYS A 86 21.77 17.46 -2.85
C CYS A 86 21.43 18.92 -3.11
N GLU A 87 21.18 19.67 -2.04
CA GLU A 87 20.78 21.07 -2.06
C GLU A 87 21.90 22.05 -1.69
N GLN A 88 21.77 23.30 -2.10
CA GLN A 88 22.61 24.40 -1.67
C GLN A 88 22.18 24.84 -0.26
N VAL A 89 23.03 24.60 0.74
CA VAL A 89 22.77 24.97 2.14
C VAL A 89 23.31 26.33 2.53
N GLU A 90 24.04 27.01 1.61
CA GLU A 90 24.61 28.34 1.79
C GLU A 90 24.03 29.32 0.77
N ASP A 91 23.77 30.58 1.21
CA ASP A 91 23.31 31.64 0.31
C ASP A 91 24.41 31.95 -0.73
N PRO A 92 24.14 31.80 -2.03
CA PRO A 92 25.11 32.09 -3.10
C PRO A 92 25.68 33.51 -3.07
N LYS A 93 24.93 34.50 -2.52
CA LYS A 93 25.36 35.89 -2.38
C LYS A 93 26.37 36.09 -1.25
N LYS A 94 26.45 35.18 -0.29
CA LYS A 94 27.34 35.26 0.88
C LYS A 94 28.54 34.33 0.77
N ALA A 95 28.52 33.36 -0.14
CA ALA A 95 29.56 32.36 -0.32
C ALA A 95 30.87 33.00 -0.80
N LYS A 96 31.98 32.72 -0.10
CA LYS A 96 33.34 33.07 -0.51
C LYS A 96 34.00 31.88 -1.22
N GLY A 97 33.51 31.52 -2.40
CA GLY A 97 34.00 30.37 -3.19
C GLY A 97 32.88 29.51 -3.72
N LEU A 98 33.06 28.18 -3.69
CA LEU A 98 32.00 27.23 -4.03
C LEU A 98 30.91 27.26 -2.95
N VAL A 99 29.65 27.39 -3.38
CA VAL A 99 28.49 27.33 -2.49
C VAL A 99 28.43 25.91 -1.87
N LYS A 100 28.35 25.82 -0.55
CA LYS A 100 28.26 24.54 0.17
C LYS A 100 26.98 23.81 -0.21
N ARG A 101 27.11 22.50 -0.46
CA ARG A 101 25.98 21.61 -0.79
C ARG A 101 26.03 20.41 0.13
N GLU A 102 24.85 19.93 0.50
CA GLU A 102 24.69 18.73 1.32
C GLU A 102 23.49 17.92 0.81
N VAL A 103 23.57 16.59 0.97
CA VAL A 103 22.42 15.73 0.73
C VAL A 103 21.43 15.94 1.87
N VAL A 104 20.30 16.55 1.55
CA VAL A 104 19.24 16.89 2.52
C VAL A 104 18.22 15.77 2.71
N ARG A 105 18.10 14.88 1.73
CA ARG A 105 17.16 13.77 1.75
C ARG A 105 17.53 12.70 0.74
N ILE A 106 17.24 11.43 1.08
CA ILE A 106 17.22 10.32 0.14
C ILE A 106 15.76 9.87 -0.02
N VAL A 107 15.30 9.82 -1.26
CA VAL A 107 13.94 9.35 -1.60
C VAL A 107 14.04 7.93 -2.11
N THR A 108 13.23 7.04 -1.55
CA THR A 108 13.14 5.62 -1.90
C THR A 108 11.67 5.23 -2.10
N PRO A 109 11.35 4.06 -2.66
CA PRO A 109 9.95 3.65 -2.86
C PRO A 109 9.10 3.70 -1.59
N GLY A 110 9.66 3.29 -0.43
CA GLY A 110 8.98 3.30 0.87
C GLY A 110 9.01 4.64 1.60
N THR A 111 9.80 5.62 1.12
CA THR A 111 10.00 6.90 1.82
C THR A 111 9.53 8.14 1.03
N THR A 112 8.80 7.96 -0.07
CA THR A 112 8.22 9.08 -0.81
C THR A 112 7.10 9.76 -0.01
N LEU A 113 7.07 11.10 -0.08
CA LEU A 113 6.05 11.96 0.57
C LEU A 113 5.21 12.74 -0.46
N ASP A 114 5.52 12.59 -1.74
CA ASP A 114 4.84 13.35 -2.79
C ASP A 114 3.40 12.84 -2.97
N ALA A 115 2.44 13.72 -2.68
CA ALA A 115 1.02 13.42 -2.79
C ALA A 115 0.58 13.10 -4.24
N THR A 116 1.33 13.55 -5.25
CA THR A 116 0.98 13.31 -6.66
C THR A 116 1.32 11.90 -7.14
N SER A 117 2.27 11.23 -6.48
CA SER A 117 2.68 9.86 -6.79
C SER A 117 1.98 8.79 -5.94
N LEU A 118 1.41 9.19 -4.80
CA LEU A 118 0.79 8.28 -3.87
C LEU A 118 -0.72 8.14 -4.12
N ASP A 119 -1.22 6.91 -4.12
CA ASP A 119 -2.65 6.65 -4.05
C ASP A 119 -3.20 7.13 -2.68
N GLU A 120 -4.15 8.04 -2.69
CA GLU A 120 -4.75 8.60 -1.48
C GLU A 120 -5.45 7.53 -0.63
N THR A 121 -5.93 6.47 -1.25
CA THR A 121 -6.68 5.38 -0.62
C THR A 121 -5.83 4.21 -0.17
N LYS A 122 -4.49 4.28 -0.34
CA LYS A 122 -3.53 3.25 0.04
C LYS A 122 -2.45 3.82 0.95
N ASN A 123 -1.98 2.98 1.88
CA ASN A 123 -0.76 3.26 2.63
C ASN A 123 0.48 2.98 1.77
N ASN A 124 1.58 3.66 2.08
CA ASN A 124 2.89 3.43 1.46
C ASN A 124 3.84 2.83 2.49
N TYR A 125 3.80 1.51 2.62
CA TYR A 125 4.56 0.84 3.66
C TYR A 125 6.03 0.60 3.28
N LEU A 126 6.91 0.89 4.24
CA LEU A 126 8.28 0.42 4.33
C LEU A 126 8.32 -0.70 5.38
N MET A 127 8.92 -1.84 5.05
CA MET A 127 9.04 -2.98 5.96
C MET A 127 10.53 -3.28 6.23
N SER A 128 10.87 -3.49 7.49
CA SER A 128 12.17 -4.02 7.91
C SER A 128 12.01 -5.46 8.35
N ILE A 129 12.84 -6.36 7.83
CA ILE A 129 12.82 -7.78 8.13
C ILE A 129 14.19 -8.23 8.64
N VAL A 130 14.20 -8.88 9.79
CA VAL A 130 15.37 -9.50 10.38
C VAL A 130 15.15 -11.00 10.52
N TYR A 131 16.05 -11.80 10.00
CA TYR A 131 16.04 -13.25 10.16
C TYR A 131 17.20 -13.71 11.05
N ILE A 132 16.88 -14.28 12.21
CA ILE A 132 17.83 -14.75 13.20
C ILE A 132 17.24 -16.00 13.87
N GLU A 133 18.06 -17.09 14.01
CA GLU A 133 17.72 -18.31 14.75
C GLU A 133 16.32 -18.90 14.38
N ASP A 134 16.05 -18.97 13.08
CA ASP A 134 14.77 -19.44 12.53
C ASP A 134 13.54 -18.58 12.89
N HIS A 135 13.74 -17.36 13.39
CA HIS A 135 12.68 -16.39 13.66
C HIS A 135 12.79 -15.16 12.76
N PHE A 136 11.65 -14.59 12.42
CA PHE A 136 11.56 -13.36 11.63
C PHE A 136 11.03 -12.23 12.51
N GLY A 137 11.85 -11.21 12.73
CA GLY A 137 11.40 -9.94 13.26
C GLY A 137 10.92 -9.05 12.13
N CYS A 138 9.76 -8.42 12.28
CA CYS A 138 9.18 -7.53 11.27
C CYS A 138 8.77 -6.21 11.91
N ALA A 139 9.22 -5.11 11.32
CA ALA A 139 8.74 -3.77 11.62
C ALA A 139 8.20 -3.12 10.34
N ILE A 140 7.01 -2.54 10.40
CA ILE A 140 6.31 -1.96 9.27
C ILE A 140 5.97 -0.52 9.59
N ALA A 141 6.27 0.41 8.69
CA ALA A 141 5.94 1.82 8.86
C ALA A 141 5.40 2.45 7.59
N ASP A 142 4.46 3.38 7.76
CA ASP A 142 4.05 4.34 6.74
C ASP A 142 4.45 5.73 7.21
N ILE A 143 5.48 6.29 6.58
CA ILE A 143 5.97 7.62 6.92
C ILE A 143 5.01 8.75 6.57
N THR A 144 4.04 8.48 5.69
CA THR A 144 3.06 9.48 5.26
C THR A 144 1.91 9.66 6.27
N THR A 145 1.63 8.64 7.08
CA THR A 145 0.59 8.63 8.12
C THR A 145 1.15 8.58 9.55
N GLY A 146 2.40 8.13 9.69
CA GLY A 146 3.05 7.93 11.00
C GLY A 146 2.65 6.61 11.68
N ASP A 147 2.02 5.68 10.96
CA ASP A 147 1.74 4.35 11.48
C ASP A 147 3.01 3.51 11.55
N CYS A 148 3.19 2.82 12.68
CA CYS A 148 4.30 1.90 12.88
C CYS A 148 3.82 0.66 13.65
N PHE A 149 4.15 -0.52 13.12
CA PHE A 149 3.78 -1.82 13.67
C PHE A 149 5.01 -2.70 13.85
N LEU A 150 4.92 -3.64 14.80
CA LEU A 150 5.99 -4.57 15.10
C LEU A 150 5.41 -5.95 15.40
N THR A 151 6.03 -7.01 14.87
CA THR A 151 5.65 -8.40 15.14
C THR A 151 6.84 -9.34 15.01
N GLU A 152 6.69 -10.55 15.54
CA GLU A 152 7.61 -11.67 15.36
C GLU A 152 6.88 -12.88 14.80
N LEU A 153 7.56 -13.63 13.95
CA LEU A 153 7.00 -14.76 13.22
C LEU A 153 7.97 -15.94 13.23
N ASP A 154 7.42 -17.14 13.44
CA ASP A 154 8.16 -18.40 13.59
C ASP A 154 8.30 -19.19 12.27
N LYS A 155 7.68 -18.71 11.16
CA LYS A 155 7.65 -19.41 9.88
C LYS A 155 7.70 -18.46 8.69
N ALA A 156 8.43 -18.87 7.65
CA ALA A 156 8.49 -18.13 6.39
C ALA A 156 7.10 -17.91 5.76
N GLN A 157 6.18 -18.88 5.90
CA GLN A 157 4.81 -18.72 5.36
C GLN A 157 4.04 -17.60 6.07
N LYS A 158 4.13 -17.49 7.39
CA LYS A 158 3.51 -16.36 8.14
C LYS A 158 4.10 -15.02 7.70
N LEU A 159 5.41 -14.97 7.44
CA LEU A 159 6.06 -13.78 6.90
C LEU A 159 5.51 -13.41 5.51
N LEU A 160 5.38 -14.38 4.60
CA LEU A 160 4.80 -14.15 3.29
C LEU A 160 3.35 -13.65 3.37
N ASP A 161 2.57 -14.15 4.33
CA ASP A 161 1.22 -13.67 4.58
C ASP A 161 1.21 -12.21 5.06
N GLU A 162 2.15 -11.81 5.93
CA GLU A 162 2.31 -10.41 6.36
C GLU A 162 2.80 -9.50 5.21
N ILE A 163 3.76 -9.95 4.41
CA ILE A 163 4.21 -9.20 3.23
C ILE A 163 3.05 -8.98 2.25
N ASN A 164 2.26 -10.01 1.98
CA ASN A 164 1.09 -9.91 1.10
C ASN A 164 -0.04 -9.05 1.71
N LYS A 165 -0.16 -8.99 3.02
CA LYS A 165 -1.13 -8.18 3.75
C LYS A 165 -0.80 -6.68 3.63
N PHE A 166 0.44 -6.30 3.91
CA PHE A 166 0.87 -4.90 3.89
C PHE A 166 1.28 -4.44 2.49
N THR A 167 1.68 -5.35 1.60
CA THR A 167 2.20 -5.06 0.26
C THR A 167 3.17 -3.86 0.27
N PRO A 168 4.29 -3.94 1.03
CA PRO A 168 5.20 -2.82 1.18
C PRO A 168 5.80 -2.42 -0.17
N ALA A 169 6.01 -1.13 -0.38
CA ALA A 169 6.72 -0.64 -1.56
C ALA A 169 8.22 -0.98 -1.50
N GLU A 170 8.73 -1.12 -0.28
CA GLU A 170 10.14 -1.37 -0.01
C GLU A 170 10.33 -2.27 1.20
N ILE A 171 11.28 -3.19 1.09
CA ILE A 171 11.76 -4.03 2.20
C ILE A 171 13.24 -3.74 2.40
N ILE A 172 13.63 -3.44 3.64
CA ILE A 172 15.02 -3.49 4.08
C ILE A 172 15.24 -4.76 4.92
N CYS A 173 16.38 -5.41 4.77
CA CYS A 173 16.62 -6.67 5.45
C CYS A 173 18.10 -6.89 5.78
N ASN A 174 18.37 -7.83 6.72
CA ASN A 174 19.71 -8.34 6.94
C ASN A 174 20.07 -9.38 5.86
N GLU A 175 21.34 -9.63 5.66
CA GLU A 175 21.84 -10.58 4.66
C GLU A 175 21.30 -12.01 4.88
N SER A 176 21.12 -12.42 6.15
CA SER A 176 20.58 -13.73 6.52
C SER A 176 19.17 -13.96 5.96
N PHE A 177 18.36 -12.91 5.83
CA PHE A 177 17.02 -13.02 5.23
C PHE A 177 17.06 -13.50 3.77
N LEU A 178 18.05 -13.08 2.98
CA LEU A 178 18.20 -13.52 1.60
C LEU A 178 18.53 -15.03 1.49
N MET A 179 18.99 -15.62 2.59
CA MET A 179 19.31 -17.07 2.69
C MET A 179 18.22 -17.86 3.43
N SER A 180 17.15 -17.23 3.87
CA SER A 180 16.07 -17.85 4.67
C SER A 180 15.16 -18.82 3.89
N GLY A 181 15.35 -18.98 2.58
CA GLY A 181 14.51 -19.79 1.70
C GLY A 181 13.22 -19.09 1.23
N VAL A 182 13.04 -17.81 1.58
CA VAL A 182 11.96 -16.97 1.01
C VAL A 182 12.34 -16.58 -0.42
N ASP A 183 11.46 -16.81 -1.37
CA ASP A 183 11.67 -16.43 -2.77
C ASP A 183 11.53 -14.91 -2.95
N THR A 184 12.68 -14.22 -2.85
CA THR A 184 12.76 -12.77 -3.00
C THR A 184 12.55 -12.30 -4.43
N GLU A 185 12.83 -13.14 -5.45
CA GLU A 185 12.59 -12.83 -6.85
C GLU A 185 11.08 -12.84 -7.17
N ASP A 186 10.30 -13.77 -6.59
CA ASP A 186 8.84 -13.73 -6.68
C ASP A 186 8.27 -12.46 -6.08
N LEU A 187 8.76 -12.02 -4.92
CA LEU A 187 8.33 -10.77 -4.28
C LEU A 187 8.60 -9.55 -5.16
N LYS A 188 9.78 -9.48 -5.80
CA LYS A 188 10.13 -8.40 -6.73
C LYS A 188 9.28 -8.42 -8.00
N ASN A 189 9.18 -9.58 -8.65
CA ASN A 189 8.57 -9.68 -9.98
C ASN A 189 7.04 -9.67 -9.93
N ARG A 190 6.43 -10.31 -8.93
CA ARG A 190 4.98 -10.44 -8.80
C ARG A 190 4.35 -9.28 -8.03
N LEU A 191 4.97 -8.84 -6.94
CA LEU A 191 4.44 -7.77 -6.08
C LEU A 191 5.06 -6.40 -6.37
N GLY A 192 6.16 -6.35 -7.14
CA GLY A 192 6.86 -5.10 -7.45
C GLY A 192 7.60 -4.50 -6.25
N ILE A 193 7.93 -5.32 -5.24
CA ILE A 193 8.56 -4.86 -4.00
C ILE A 193 10.05 -4.65 -4.22
N CYS A 194 10.56 -3.49 -3.86
CA CYS A 194 12.00 -3.24 -3.85
C CYS A 194 12.62 -3.80 -2.57
N ILE A 195 13.64 -4.67 -2.69
CA ILE A 195 14.29 -5.32 -1.55
C ILE A 195 15.75 -4.89 -1.50
N PHE A 196 16.16 -4.31 -0.36
CA PHE A 196 17.52 -3.81 -0.12
C PHE A 196 18.12 -4.46 1.13
N SER A 197 19.24 -5.17 0.96
CA SER A 197 20.05 -5.63 2.10
C SER A 197 20.79 -4.45 2.71
N GLN A 198 20.80 -4.38 4.03
CA GLN A 198 21.52 -3.36 4.78
C GLN A 198 22.76 -3.95 5.44
N GLU A 199 23.73 -3.08 5.74
CA GLU A 199 24.96 -3.43 6.44
C GLU A 199 24.67 -4.03 7.84
N PRO A 200 25.45 -4.98 8.33
CA PRO A 200 25.20 -5.68 9.60
C PRO A 200 25.04 -4.77 10.83
N TRP A 201 25.68 -3.62 10.84
CA TRP A 201 25.60 -2.68 11.97
C TRP A 201 24.21 -2.06 12.16
N TYR A 202 23.36 -2.02 11.09
CA TYR A 202 21.96 -1.60 11.23
C TYR A 202 21.15 -2.48 12.19
N PHE A 203 21.58 -3.72 12.37
CA PHE A 203 20.91 -4.74 13.18
C PHE A 203 21.65 -5.05 14.49
N ASP A 204 22.53 -4.14 14.93
CA ASP A 204 23.19 -4.23 16.23
C ASP A 204 22.18 -3.97 17.36
N ASP A 205 22.11 -4.89 18.35
CA ASP A 205 21.09 -4.84 19.41
C ASP A 205 21.21 -3.58 20.26
N GLU A 206 22.43 -3.20 20.67
CA GLU A 206 22.62 -2.01 21.52
C GLU A 206 22.21 -0.73 20.77
N LEU A 207 22.61 -0.64 19.50
CA LEU A 207 22.29 0.50 18.64
C LEU A 207 20.79 0.60 18.37
N CYS A 208 20.13 -0.52 18.03
CA CYS A 208 18.69 -0.58 17.78
C CYS A 208 17.89 -0.16 19.02
N ARG A 209 18.19 -0.74 20.19
CA ARG A 209 17.53 -0.39 21.45
C ARG A 209 17.77 1.07 21.85
N LYS A 210 18.97 1.56 21.66
CA LYS A 210 19.31 2.97 21.92
C LYS A 210 18.50 3.89 21.00
N THR A 211 18.49 3.62 19.71
CA THR A 211 17.77 4.43 18.70
C THR A 211 16.27 4.52 19.02
N LEU A 212 15.63 3.40 19.38
CA LEU A 212 14.22 3.39 19.75
C LEU A 212 13.95 4.17 21.04
N LYS A 213 14.78 4.02 22.07
CA LYS A 213 14.65 4.77 23.32
C LYS A 213 14.80 6.28 23.12
N GLU A 214 15.79 6.68 22.32
CA GLU A 214 16.01 8.10 21.98
C GLU A 214 14.87 8.66 21.17
N HIS A 215 14.35 7.92 20.17
CA HIS A 215 13.26 8.37 19.30
C HIS A 215 11.95 8.54 20.07
N PHE A 216 11.56 7.55 20.87
CA PHE A 216 10.29 7.58 21.63
C PHE A 216 10.41 8.29 22.99
N HIS A 217 11.59 8.80 23.34
CA HIS A 217 11.87 9.48 24.62
C HIS A 217 11.52 8.64 25.84
N VAL A 218 11.82 7.33 25.81
CA VAL A 218 11.55 6.38 26.88
C VAL A 218 12.86 5.83 27.50
N ASN A 219 12.84 5.49 28.78
CA ASN A 219 13.97 4.91 29.45
C ASN A 219 14.06 3.38 29.24
N SER A 220 12.91 2.72 29.05
CA SER A 220 12.78 1.28 28.81
C SER A 220 11.79 1.02 27.68
N LEU A 221 12.01 -0.03 26.89
CA LEU A 221 11.10 -0.46 25.84
C LEU A 221 9.84 -1.17 26.37
N GLU A 222 9.82 -1.54 27.68
CA GLU A 222 8.61 -2.05 28.37
C GLU A 222 7.44 -1.08 28.26
N GLY A 223 7.71 0.22 28.39
CA GLY A 223 6.68 1.28 28.27
C GLY A 223 6.02 1.34 26.87
N LEU A 224 6.68 0.78 25.85
CA LEU A 224 6.14 0.63 24.50
C LEU A 224 5.49 -0.74 24.27
N GLY A 225 5.63 -1.67 25.21
CA GLY A 225 5.13 -3.05 25.09
C GLY A 225 5.91 -3.91 24.07
N ILE A 226 7.15 -3.57 23.76
CA ILE A 226 7.97 -4.23 22.74
C ILE A 226 9.21 -4.94 23.30
N GLU A 227 9.47 -4.89 24.60
CA GLU A 227 10.68 -5.45 25.22
C GLU A 227 10.85 -6.96 24.96
N GLU A 228 9.73 -7.70 24.89
CA GLU A 228 9.70 -9.16 24.69
C GLU A 228 9.94 -9.61 23.24
N PHE A 229 9.92 -8.67 22.29
CA PHE A 229 10.09 -8.93 20.85
C PHE A 229 11.57 -8.76 20.45
N GLU A 230 12.41 -9.78 20.68
CA GLU A 230 13.86 -9.67 20.45
C GLU A 230 14.22 -9.34 19.00
N SER A 231 13.79 -10.17 18.04
CA SER A 231 14.04 -9.94 16.62
C SER A 231 13.21 -8.76 16.05
N GLY A 232 12.02 -8.55 16.60
CA GLY A 232 11.16 -7.42 16.28
C GLY A 232 11.79 -6.07 16.65
N VAL A 233 12.43 -5.97 17.81
CA VAL A 233 13.16 -4.76 18.25
C VAL A 233 14.31 -4.46 17.31
N LEU A 234 15.06 -5.47 16.85
CA LEU A 234 16.12 -5.28 15.86
C LEU A 234 15.56 -4.76 14.53
N ALA A 235 14.44 -5.35 14.06
CA ALA A 235 13.79 -4.89 12.84
C ALA A 235 13.30 -3.43 12.98
N ALA A 236 12.70 -3.07 14.12
CA ALA A 236 12.24 -1.70 14.37
C ALA A 236 13.41 -0.72 14.50
N GLY A 237 14.47 -1.08 15.23
CA GLY A 237 15.67 -0.26 15.34
C GLY A 237 16.30 0.03 13.99
N ALA A 238 16.47 -0.99 13.16
CA ALA A 238 17.01 -0.86 11.80
C ALA A 238 16.09 0.02 10.93
N LEU A 239 14.78 -0.11 11.06
CA LEU A 239 13.80 0.73 10.36
C LEU A 239 13.98 2.22 10.71
N PHE A 240 14.07 2.54 11.99
CA PHE A 240 14.27 3.93 12.44
C PHE A 240 15.64 4.48 12.07
N LEU A 241 16.70 3.68 12.13
CA LEU A 241 18.02 4.07 11.62
C LEU A 241 17.98 4.42 10.14
N TYR A 242 17.37 3.56 9.34
CA TYR A 242 17.19 3.79 7.90
C TYR A 242 16.38 5.06 7.60
N LEU A 243 15.30 5.28 8.34
CA LEU A 243 14.48 6.48 8.19
C LEU A 243 15.25 7.75 8.61
N GLN A 244 16.05 7.71 9.67
CA GLN A 244 16.89 8.84 10.09
C GLN A 244 17.93 9.18 9.05
N GLU A 245 18.59 8.19 8.46
CA GLU A 245 19.59 8.39 7.41
C GLU A 245 18.98 8.91 6.11
N THR A 246 17.82 8.39 5.71
CA THR A 246 17.18 8.77 4.45
C THR A 246 16.47 10.12 4.54
N GLN A 247 15.78 10.40 5.65
CA GLN A 247 14.99 11.62 5.79
C GLN A 247 15.78 12.80 6.36
N LYS A 248 16.86 12.54 7.13
CA LYS A 248 17.71 13.56 7.77
C LYS A 248 16.96 14.63 8.58
N THR A 249 15.77 14.30 9.04
CA THR A 249 14.88 15.15 9.84
C THR A 249 14.36 14.38 11.05
N ALA A 250 13.89 15.11 12.07
CA ALA A 250 13.21 14.49 13.19
C ALA A 250 11.88 13.86 12.73
N LEU A 251 11.69 12.60 13.05
CA LEU A 251 10.51 11.81 12.70
C LEU A 251 9.41 11.94 13.76
N SER A 252 9.12 13.15 14.21
CA SER A 252 8.25 13.41 15.37
C SER A 252 6.80 12.93 15.20
N HIS A 253 6.34 12.78 13.96
CA HIS A 253 5.02 12.20 13.66
C HIS A 253 4.98 10.68 13.79
N MET A 254 6.13 10.00 13.82
CA MET A 254 6.23 8.58 14.17
C MET A 254 6.20 8.43 15.71
N ALA A 255 5.07 8.82 16.32
CA ALA A 255 4.98 9.01 17.76
C ALA A 255 4.74 7.73 18.56
N CYS A 256 4.36 6.64 17.92
CA CYS A 256 4.10 5.36 18.59
C CYS A 256 4.43 4.17 17.69
N ILE A 257 4.86 3.07 18.33
CA ILE A 257 5.00 1.76 17.72
C ILE A 257 4.00 0.80 18.37
N ARG A 258 3.31 0.00 17.57
CA ARG A 258 2.28 -0.92 18.03
C ARG A 258 2.73 -2.36 17.82
N PRO A 259 3.05 -3.08 18.91
CA PRO A 259 3.23 -4.52 18.80
C PRO A 259 1.90 -5.19 18.50
N TYR A 260 1.89 -6.18 17.61
CA TYR A 260 0.71 -6.97 17.34
C TYR A 260 1.07 -8.45 17.14
N SER A 261 0.14 -9.32 17.51
CA SER A 261 0.20 -10.71 17.12
C SER A 261 -0.62 -10.92 15.85
N ALA A 262 -0.04 -11.57 14.84
CA ALA A 262 -0.78 -11.97 13.64
C ALA A 262 -2.01 -12.84 13.98
N GLU A 263 -2.00 -13.51 15.14
CA GLU A 263 -3.08 -14.36 15.62
C GLU A 263 -4.32 -13.61 16.15
N LYS A 264 -4.27 -12.28 16.29
CA LYS A 264 -5.43 -11.46 16.67
C LYS A 264 -6.42 -11.23 15.54
N TYR A 265 -6.03 -11.53 14.31
CA TYR A 265 -6.85 -11.32 13.13
C TYR A 265 -7.07 -12.65 12.39
N MET A 266 -8.17 -12.73 11.65
CA MET A 266 -8.42 -13.84 10.76
C MET A 266 -7.35 -13.88 9.67
N LEU A 267 -6.66 -15.01 9.55
CA LEU A 267 -5.63 -15.17 8.53
C LEU A 267 -6.25 -15.48 7.17
N ILE A 268 -5.83 -14.75 6.17
CA ILE A 268 -6.22 -14.92 4.77
C ILE A 268 -4.92 -14.93 3.96
N ASP A 269 -4.60 -16.07 3.38
CA ASP A 269 -3.40 -16.20 2.55
C ASP A 269 -3.47 -15.39 1.26
N SER A 270 -2.35 -15.21 0.59
CA SER A 270 -2.25 -14.41 -0.63
C SER A 270 -3.15 -14.91 -1.76
N SER A 271 -3.27 -16.23 -1.92
CA SER A 271 -4.13 -16.85 -2.91
C SER A 271 -5.61 -16.57 -2.61
N SER A 272 -6.01 -16.68 -1.35
CA SER A 272 -7.39 -16.42 -0.92
C SER A 272 -7.76 -14.94 -1.06
N ARG A 273 -6.85 -14.01 -0.74
CA ARG A 273 -7.06 -12.56 -0.96
C ARG A 273 -7.36 -12.26 -2.43
N ARG A 274 -6.57 -12.84 -3.33
CA ARG A 274 -6.76 -12.71 -4.79
C ARG A 274 -8.05 -13.38 -5.26
N ASN A 275 -8.28 -14.62 -4.86
CA ASN A 275 -9.43 -15.42 -5.32
C ASN A 275 -10.76 -14.83 -4.87
N LEU A 276 -10.81 -14.17 -3.70
CA LEU A 276 -11.99 -13.47 -3.17
C LEU A 276 -12.12 -12.04 -3.70
N GLU A 277 -11.13 -11.53 -4.43
CA GLU A 277 -11.10 -10.17 -4.98
C GLU A 277 -11.45 -9.12 -3.91
N LEU A 278 -10.72 -9.16 -2.78
CA LEU A 278 -11.05 -8.35 -1.61
C LEU A 278 -10.88 -6.86 -1.87
N VAL A 279 -9.78 -6.45 -2.47
CA VAL A 279 -9.41 -5.04 -2.66
C VAL A 279 -9.30 -4.62 -4.12
N GLU A 280 -9.03 -5.57 -5.02
CA GLU A 280 -8.93 -5.37 -6.46
C GLU A 280 -9.33 -6.64 -7.22
N THR A 281 -9.68 -6.48 -8.51
CA THR A 281 -10.03 -7.61 -9.38
C THR A 281 -8.81 -8.37 -9.85
N LEU A 282 -8.96 -9.68 -10.11
CA LEU A 282 -7.88 -10.57 -10.54
C LEU A 282 -7.26 -10.16 -11.88
N ARG A 283 -8.09 -9.79 -12.87
CA ARG A 283 -7.65 -9.56 -14.25
C ARG A 283 -7.16 -8.13 -14.49
N GLU A 284 -7.97 -7.15 -14.07
CA GLU A 284 -7.74 -5.75 -14.41
C GLU A 284 -7.03 -4.99 -13.29
N LYS A 285 -6.84 -5.62 -12.12
CA LYS A 285 -6.28 -5.01 -10.91
C LYS A 285 -6.93 -3.66 -10.56
N GLN A 286 -8.26 -3.58 -10.77
CA GLN A 286 -9.06 -2.41 -10.49
C GLN A 286 -9.88 -2.58 -9.22
N LYS A 287 -10.13 -1.48 -8.52
CA LYS A 287 -11.00 -1.48 -7.33
C LYS A 287 -12.44 -1.83 -7.68
N ARG A 288 -12.96 -1.35 -8.82
CA ARG A 288 -14.33 -1.66 -9.27
C ARG A 288 -14.47 -3.16 -9.53
N GLY A 289 -15.46 -3.79 -8.88
CA GLY A 289 -15.68 -5.23 -8.94
C GLY A 289 -15.06 -6.01 -7.79
N SER A 290 -14.39 -5.34 -6.83
CA SER A 290 -13.89 -5.94 -5.59
C SER A 290 -14.88 -5.79 -4.42
N LEU A 291 -14.65 -6.51 -3.30
CA LEU A 291 -15.44 -6.31 -2.08
C LEU A 291 -15.27 -4.87 -1.55
N LEU A 292 -14.05 -4.35 -1.53
CA LEU A 292 -13.76 -2.99 -1.09
C LEU A 292 -14.55 -1.95 -1.89
N TRP A 293 -14.72 -2.13 -3.20
CA TRP A 293 -15.54 -1.22 -4.01
C TRP A 293 -16.99 -1.15 -3.56
N VAL A 294 -17.57 -2.27 -3.13
CA VAL A 294 -18.94 -2.32 -2.61
C VAL A 294 -19.04 -1.56 -1.30
N LEU A 295 -18.10 -1.80 -0.37
CA LEU A 295 -18.12 -1.29 1.00
C LEU A 295 -17.67 0.16 1.11
N ASP A 296 -16.80 0.62 0.19
CA ASP A 296 -16.19 1.94 0.30
C ASP A 296 -17.10 3.04 -0.26
N LYS A 297 -17.77 3.68 0.67
CA LYS A 297 -18.53 4.93 0.49
C LYS A 297 -18.02 5.99 1.47
N THR A 298 -16.78 5.86 1.93
CA THR A 298 -16.13 6.83 2.80
C THR A 298 -16.05 8.20 2.13
N LYS A 299 -15.89 9.25 2.93
CA LYS A 299 -15.78 10.63 2.49
C LYS A 299 -14.35 11.17 2.55
N THR A 300 -13.52 10.53 3.35
CA THR A 300 -12.13 10.93 3.58
C THR A 300 -11.16 9.86 3.08
N ALA A 301 -9.98 10.29 2.67
CA ALA A 301 -8.90 9.36 2.29
C ALA A 301 -8.45 8.49 3.49
N MET A 302 -8.43 9.06 4.69
CA MET A 302 -8.14 8.34 5.94
C MET A 302 -9.16 7.22 6.19
N GLY A 303 -10.45 7.51 6.02
CA GLY A 303 -11.52 6.52 6.11
C GLY A 303 -11.36 5.39 5.09
N ALA A 304 -11.00 5.71 3.84
CA ALA A 304 -10.78 4.72 2.80
C ALA A 304 -9.61 3.77 3.15
N ARG A 305 -8.49 4.30 3.66
CA ARG A 305 -7.35 3.49 4.14
C ARG A 305 -7.75 2.60 5.33
N THR A 306 -8.47 3.15 6.29
CA THR A 306 -8.93 2.41 7.46
C THR A 306 -9.91 1.31 7.08
N LEU A 307 -10.85 1.56 6.16
CA LEU A 307 -11.76 0.52 5.65
C LEU A 307 -11.02 -0.58 4.91
N ARG A 308 -10.02 -0.23 4.10
CA ARG A 308 -9.14 -1.20 3.45
C ARG A 308 -8.46 -2.09 4.49
N SER A 309 -7.89 -1.51 5.54
CA SER A 309 -7.31 -2.27 6.65
C SER A 309 -8.31 -3.20 7.33
N TYR A 310 -9.57 -2.79 7.53
CA TYR A 310 -10.61 -3.67 8.08
C TYR A 310 -10.91 -4.87 7.18
N VAL A 311 -10.93 -4.68 5.86
CA VAL A 311 -11.14 -5.77 4.90
C VAL A 311 -9.95 -6.73 4.87
N GLU A 312 -8.73 -6.20 5.00
CA GLU A 312 -7.50 -7.00 4.98
C GLU A 312 -7.19 -7.69 6.31
N GLN A 313 -7.77 -7.21 7.42
CA GLN A 313 -7.56 -7.68 8.78
C GLN A 313 -8.89 -7.90 9.53
N PRO A 314 -9.70 -8.89 9.13
CA PRO A 314 -10.94 -9.18 9.84
C PRO A 314 -10.66 -9.64 11.28
N LEU A 315 -11.54 -9.29 12.20
CA LEU A 315 -11.41 -9.59 13.62
C LEU A 315 -11.75 -11.05 13.93
N ILE A 316 -11.15 -11.58 15.01
CA ILE A 316 -11.55 -12.85 15.62
C ILE A 316 -12.07 -12.67 17.05
N ASP A 317 -11.95 -11.48 17.60
CA ASP A 317 -12.53 -11.16 18.89
C ASP A 317 -14.04 -10.86 18.76
N GLN A 318 -14.85 -11.63 19.47
CA GLN A 318 -16.31 -11.50 19.41
C GLN A 318 -16.79 -10.15 19.95
N GLU A 319 -16.19 -9.65 20.99
CA GLU A 319 -16.62 -8.38 21.64
C GLU A 319 -16.33 -7.19 20.70
N GLU A 320 -15.14 -7.15 20.10
CA GLU A 320 -14.79 -6.11 19.14
C GLU A 320 -15.71 -6.14 17.90
N ILE A 321 -16.06 -7.33 17.40
CA ILE A 321 -17.01 -7.48 16.27
C ILE A 321 -18.39 -6.95 16.68
N GLU A 322 -18.94 -7.40 17.81
CA GLU A 322 -20.27 -6.98 18.28
C GLU A 322 -20.33 -5.48 18.56
N ASN A 323 -19.25 -4.91 19.05
CA ASN A 323 -19.13 -3.47 19.29
C ASN A 323 -19.23 -2.66 17.98
N ARG A 324 -18.55 -3.10 16.90
CA ARG A 324 -18.69 -2.48 15.56
C ARG A 324 -20.10 -2.65 15.01
N LEU A 325 -20.68 -3.86 15.12
CA LEU A 325 -22.04 -4.12 14.65
C LEU A 325 -23.08 -3.26 15.38
N SER A 326 -22.93 -3.03 16.68
CA SER A 326 -23.83 -2.17 17.46
C SER A 326 -23.72 -0.70 17.06
N ALA A 327 -22.51 -0.24 16.74
CA ALA A 327 -22.33 1.13 16.22
C ALA A 327 -23.00 1.31 14.84
N ILE A 328 -22.89 0.34 13.95
CA ILE A 328 -23.53 0.38 12.63
C ILE A 328 -25.06 0.31 12.76
N GLU A 329 -25.57 -0.51 13.68
CA GLU A 329 -27.01 -0.60 13.97
C GLU A 329 -27.57 0.75 14.41
N GLU A 330 -26.95 1.39 15.38
CA GLU A 330 -27.37 2.70 15.89
C GLU A 330 -27.30 3.78 14.79
N LEU A 331 -26.27 3.78 13.96
CA LEU A 331 -26.17 4.68 12.81
C LEU A 331 -27.26 4.40 11.74
N ASN A 332 -27.75 3.16 11.62
CA ASN A 332 -28.86 2.81 10.74
C ASN A 332 -30.22 3.22 11.33
N GLU A 333 -30.37 3.22 12.65
CA GLU A 333 -31.55 3.70 13.33
C GLU A 333 -31.68 5.24 13.24
N HIS A 334 -30.54 5.94 13.11
CA HIS A 334 -30.47 7.40 13.01
C HIS A 334 -29.87 7.88 11.66
N PRO A 335 -30.50 7.58 10.52
CA PRO A 335 -29.92 7.85 9.19
C PRO A 335 -29.70 9.34 8.91
N MET A 336 -30.51 10.25 9.52
CA MET A 336 -30.31 11.70 9.34
C MET A 336 -29.01 12.17 10.01
N LEU A 337 -28.73 11.72 11.22
CA LEU A 337 -27.51 12.06 11.97
C LEU A 337 -26.28 11.47 11.25
N ARG A 338 -26.39 10.22 10.77
CA ARG A 338 -25.31 9.61 9.97
C ARG A 338 -25.02 10.43 8.71
N ASP A 339 -26.03 10.83 7.97
CA ASP A 339 -25.86 11.57 6.73
C ASP A 339 -25.32 12.99 7.00
N GLU A 340 -25.71 13.63 8.10
CA GLU A 340 -25.14 14.89 8.60
C GLU A 340 -23.65 14.76 8.92
N ILE A 341 -23.24 13.69 9.63
CA ILE A 341 -21.81 13.40 9.87
C ILE A 341 -21.07 13.30 8.52
N ARG A 342 -21.64 12.60 7.55
CA ARG A 342 -21.06 12.41 6.23
C ARG A 342 -20.91 13.72 5.42
N GLU A 343 -21.81 14.66 5.60
CA GLU A 343 -21.73 16.00 5.01
C GLU A 343 -20.55 16.79 5.65
N TYR A 344 -20.40 16.75 6.98
CA TYR A 344 -19.27 17.39 7.65
C TYR A 344 -17.92 16.73 7.34
N LEU A 345 -17.89 15.42 7.06
CA LEU A 345 -16.67 14.72 6.67
C LEU A 345 -16.22 15.06 5.25
N GLN A 346 -17.12 15.46 4.35
CA GLN A 346 -16.80 15.68 2.93
C GLN A 346 -15.73 16.76 2.68
N PRO A 347 -15.70 17.93 3.37
CA PRO A 347 -14.67 18.94 3.22
C PRO A 347 -13.40 18.65 4.05
N VAL A 348 -13.34 17.56 4.80
CA VAL A 348 -12.18 17.20 5.61
C VAL A 348 -11.09 16.60 4.72
N TYR A 349 -9.96 17.28 4.63
CA TYR A 349 -8.76 16.80 3.96
C TYR A 349 -8.06 15.69 4.75
N ASP A 350 -7.04 15.09 4.15
CA ASP A 350 -6.25 14.03 4.78
C ASP A 350 -5.37 14.59 5.93
N LEU A 351 -5.93 14.57 7.15
CA LEU A 351 -5.26 15.08 8.34
C LEU A 351 -3.99 14.30 8.68
N GLU A 352 -3.95 12.99 8.41
CA GLU A 352 -2.77 12.15 8.67
C GLU A 352 -1.60 12.56 7.79
N ARG A 353 -1.82 12.70 6.47
CA ARG A 353 -0.79 13.12 5.53
C ARG A 353 -0.42 14.61 5.66
N LEU A 354 -1.38 15.45 6.04
CA LEU A 354 -1.12 16.87 6.29
C LEU A 354 -0.23 17.06 7.52
N ILE A 355 -0.52 16.39 8.63
CA ILE A 355 0.33 16.53 9.83
C ILE A 355 1.73 15.94 9.62
N SER A 356 1.87 14.89 8.83
CA SER A 356 3.17 14.37 8.44
C SER A 356 3.98 15.40 7.65
N ARG A 357 3.38 16.06 6.64
CA ARG A 357 4.04 17.15 5.88
C ARG A 357 4.40 18.33 6.76
N ILE A 358 3.57 18.67 7.75
CA ILE A 358 3.86 19.72 8.73
C ILE A 358 5.10 19.34 9.56
N SER A 359 5.14 18.10 10.07
CA SER A 359 6.26 17.57 10.86
C SER A 359 7.56 17.47 10.07
N TYR A 360 7.49 17.11 8.78
CA TYR A 360 8.64 17.12 7.84
C TYR A 360 9.06 18.52 7.37
N LYS A 361 8.38 19.57 7.83
CA LYS A 361 8.61 20.97 7.41
C LYS A 361 8.44 21.18 5.91
N SER A 362 7.78 20.28 5.20
CA SER A 362 7.50 20.36 3.76
C SER A 362 6.14 20.99 3.45
N ALA A 363 5.26 21.15 4.45
CA ALA A 363 3.96 21.79 4.30
C ALA A 363 4.10 23.25 3.84
N ASN A 364 3.29 23.65 2.88
CA ASN A 364 3.19 25.02 2.37
C ASN A 364 2.03 25.78 3.05
N PRO A 365 1.91 27.09 2.87
CA PRO A 365 0.85 27.88 3.49
C PRO A 365 -0.58 27.42 3.12
N ARG A 366 -0.81 26.91 1.91
CA ARG A 366 -2.12 26.36 1.50
C ARG A 366 -2.45 25.06 2.22
N ASP A 367 -1.45 24.20 2.45
CA ASP A 367 -1.61 23.01 3.27
C ASP A 367 -2.09 23.35 4.67
N MET A 368 -1.52 24.43 5.26
CA MET A 368 -1.92 24.89 6.59
C MET A 368 -3.36 25.41 6.62
N ILE A 369 -3.80 26.12 5.60
CA ILE A 369 -5.20 26.58 5.49
C ILE A 369 -6.16 25.43 5.25
N ALA A 370 -5.82 24.46 4.38
CA ALA A 370 -6.60 23.25 4.16
C ALA A 370 -6.74 22.44 5.46
N PHE A 371 -5.64 22.36 6.22
CA PHE A 371 -5.64 21.73 7.54
C PHE A 371 -6.58 22.46 8.52
N ALA A 372 -6.45 23.76 8.67
CA ALA A 372 -7.31 24.56 9.55
C ALA A 372 -8.80 24.47 9.17
N SER A 373 -9.13 24.49 7.87
CA SER A 373 -10.50 24.34 7.40
C SER A 373 -11.09 22.96 7.70
N SER A 374 -10.26 21.92 7.65
CA SER A 374 -10.65 20.57 8.06
C SER A 374 -10.95 20.50 9.56
N LEU A 375 -10.11 21.12 10.38
CA LEU A 375 -10.31 21.16 11.85
C LEU A 375 -11.60 21.88 12.26
N GLU A 376 -12.07 22.86 11.49
CA GLU A 376 -13.32 23.56 11.76
C GLU A 376 -14.57 22.66 11.65
N MET A 377 -14.48 21.54 10.93
CA MET A 377 -15.58 20.58 10.84
C MET A 377 -15.69 19.70 12.08
N LEU A 378 -14.60 19.52 12.83
CA LEU A 378 -14.56 18.60 13.99
C LEU A 378 -15.56 18.93 15.10
N PRO A 379 -15.76 20.18 15.51
CA PRO A 379 -16.78 20.52 16.51
C PRO A 379 -18.20 20.14 16.09
N HIS A 380 -18.53 20.26 14.79
CA HIS A 380 -19.82 19.89 14.26
C HIS A 380 -20.03 18.36 14.29
N ILE A 381 -19.01 17.61 13.82
CA ILE A 381 -19.02 16.15 13.91
C ILE A 381 -19.18 15.72 15.38
N LYS A 382 -18.36 16.28 16.28
CA LYS A 382 -18.38 15.97 17.71
C LYS A 382 -19.74 16.26 18.36
N GLN A 383 -20.41 17.34 17.95
CA GLN A 383 -21.73 17.68 18.45
C GLN A 383 -22.78 16.64 18.04
N VAL A 384 -22.76 16.16 16.80
CA VAL A 384 -23.68 15.12 16.32
C VAL A 384 -23.35 13.78 17.00
N MET A 385 -22.07 13.46 17.22
CA MET A 385 -21.63 12.22 17.86
C MET A 385 -22.13 12.07 19.31
N LYS A 386 -22.44 13.16 20.03
CA LYS A 386 -23.00 13.12 21.38
C LYS A 386 -24.40 12.50 21.46
N GLU A 387 -25.14 12.48 20.35
CA GLU A 387 -26.47 11.89 20.29
C GLU A 387 -26.47 10.36 20.31
N PHE A 388 -25.29 9.73 20.05
CA PHE A 388 -25.15 8.28 20.03
C PHE A 388 -24.77 7.71 21.39
N SER A 389 -25.13 6.44 21.60
CA SER A 389 -25.01 5.76 22.91
C SER A 389 -24.09 4.53 22.87
N SER A 390 -23.83 3.95 21.70
CA SER A 390 -22.99 2.75 21.59
C SER A 390 -21.57 2.98 22.11
N PRO A 391 -20.95 1.99 22.76
CA PRO A 391 -19.64 2.15 23.40
C PRO A 391 -18.56 2.66 22.44
N VAL A 392 -18.52 2.14 21.20
CA VAL A 392 -17.52 2.54 20.20
C VAL A 392 -17.73 3.98 19.75
N LEU A 393 -18.97 4.40 19.48
CA LEU A 393 -19.25 5.78 19.04
C LEU A 393 -18.94 6.78 20.16
N LYS A 394 -19.23 6.44 21.43
CA LYS A 394 -18.83 7.26 22.58
C LYS A 394 -17.31 7.34 22.73
N GLN A 395 -16.61 6.22 22.64
CA GLN A 395 -15.16 6.22 22.71
C GLN A 395 -14.55 7.11 21.60
N LEU A 396 -15.04 6.99 20.36
CA LEU A 396 -14.59 7.82 19.24
C LEU A 396 -14.90 9.31 19.45
N GLU A 397 -16.06 9.65 20.06
CA GLU A 397 -16.39 11.02 20.43
C GLU A 397 -15.41 11.58 21.47
N GLU A 398 -15.08 10.79 22.51
CA GLU A 398 -14.12 11.18 23.57
C GLU A 398 -12.70 11.32 23.00
N GLU A 399 -12.29 10.44 22.09
CA GLU A 399 -10.98 10.47 21.46
C GLU A 399 -10.79 11.62 20.47
N MET A 400 -11.86 12.12 19.91
CA MET A 400 -11.85 13.24 18.96
C MET A 400 -11.76 14.57 19.70
N ASP A 401 -10.60 15.25 19.57
CA ASP A 401 -10.42 16.62 20.04
C ASP A 401 -10.90 17.60 18.97
N SER A 402 -11.54 18.68 19.38
CA SER A 402 -12.03 19.72 18.46
C SER A 402 -10.91 20.57 17.83
N LEU A 403 -9.71 20.58 18.42
CA LEU A 403 -8.51 21.27 17.93
C LEU A 403 -8.73 22.76 17.52
N LEU A 404 -9.66 23.45 18.19
CA LEU A 404 -10.01 24.84 17.90
C LEU A 404 -8.86 25.83 18.18
N ASP A 405 -8.01 25.50 19.14
CA ASP A 405 -6.79 26.24 19.47
C ASP A 405 -5.83 26.25 18.27
N ILE A 406 -5.65 25.12 17.60
CA ILE A 406 -4.78 24.95 16.44
C ILE A 406 -5.37 25.66 15.21
N SER A 407 -6.65 25.41 14.90
CA SER A 407 -7.30 26.07 13.76
C SER A 407 -7.31 27.59 13.95
N GLY A 408 -7.58 28.05 15.16
CA GLY A 408 -7.53 29.46 15.52
C GLY A 408 -6.14 30.10 15.39
N LEU A 409 -5.08 29.38 15.77
CA LEU A 409 -3.69 29.82 15.58
C LEU A 409 -3.38 30.02 14.10
N ILE A 410 -3.68 29.02 13.26
CA ILE A 410 -3.40 29.06 11.83
C ILE A 410 -4.15 30.23 11.17
N LYS A 411 -5.45 30.36 11.41
CA LYS A 411 -6.29 31.40 10.79
C LYS A 411 -5.97 32.81 11.28
N LYS A 412 -5.48 32.97 12.47
CA LYS A 412 -4.98 34.28 12.96
C LYS A 412 -3.69 34.68 12.26
N ALA A 413 -2.83 33.71 11.96
CA ALA A 413 -1.50 33.95 11.43
C ALA A 413 -1.45 34.02 9.90
N ILE A 414 -2.16 33.13 9.19
CA ILE A 414 -2.07 32.94 7.74
C ILE A 414 -3.30 33.52 7.05
N VAL A 415 -3.11 34.14 5.87
CA VAL A 415 -4.21 34.65 5.05
C VAL A 415 -5.05 33.51 4.47
N ASP A 416 -6.32 33.77 4.12
CA ASP A 416 -7.23 32.73 3.63
C ASP A 416 -6.82 32.16 2.26
N GLU A 417 -6.22 32.99 1.39
CA GLU A 417 -5.74 32.58 0.07
C GLU A 417 -4.23 32.88 -0.06
N PRO A 418 -3.37 32.04 0.56
CA PRO A 418 -1.94 32.28 0.49
C PRO A 418 -1.36 31.92 -0.89
N PRO A 419 -0.23 32.55 -1.30
CA PRO A 419 0.45 32.22 -2.54
C PRO A 419 0.98 30.78 -2.54
N LEU A 420 1.22 30.23 -3.73
CA LEU A 420 1.83 28.90 -3.90
C LEU A 420 3.30 28.89 -3.46
N ALA A 421 4.06 29.89 -3.91
CA ALA A 421 5.47 29.99 -3.61
C ALA A 421 5.69 30.84 -2.35
N GLN A 422 6.36 30.27 -1.37
CA GLN A 422 6.71 30.94 -0.11
C GLN A 422 7.52 32.22 -0.34
N LYS A 423 8.26 32.30 -1.45
CA LYS A 423 9.09 33.48 -1.85
C LYS A 423 8.28 34.66 -2.38
N ASP A 424 7.00 34.50 -2.66
CA ASP A 424 6.17 35.55 -3.23
C ASP A 424 5.65 36.56 -2.17
N GLY A 425 5.80 36.17 -0.87
CA GLY A 425 5.32 36.95 0.27
C GLY A 425 3.79 37.03 0.36
N GLY A 426 3.27 37.79 1.32
CA GLY A 426 1.82 37.92 1.52
C GLY A 426 1.20 36.70 2.20
N ILE A 427 1.97 35.96 3.01
CA ILE A 427 1.55 34.75 3.73
C ILE A 427 0.85 35.09 5.05
N ILE A 428 1.39 36.05 5.78
CA ILE A 428 0.95 36.43 7.12
C ILE A 428 -0.22 37.40 7.06
N ARG A 429 -1.23 37.18 7.89
CA ARG A 429 -2.42 38.02 8.00
C ARG A 429 -2.06 39.40 8.60
N GLU A 430 -2.72 40.45 8.13
CA GLU A 430 -2.60 41.79 8.71
C GLU A 430 -3.06 41.77 10.19
N GLY A 431 -2.29 42.46 11.05
CA GLY A 431 -2.53 42.53 12.49
C GLY A 431 -1.97 41.34 13.29
N TYR A 432 -1.33 40.36 12.65
CA TYR A 432 -0.67 39.25 13.37
C TYR A 432 0.68 39.65 13.97
N ASN A 433 1.47 40.45 13.22
CA ASN A 433 2.77 40.92 13.65
C ASN A 433 2.99 42.40 13.24
N GLU A 434 3.35 43.28 14.20
CA GLU A 434 3.51 44.71 13.98
C GLU A 434 4.63 45.06 12.98
N ASP A 435 5.74 44.34 12.97
CA ASP A 435 6.86 44.56 12.07
C ASP A 435 6.52 44.19 10.63
N VAL A 436 5.76 43.08 10.42
CA VAL A 436 5.22 42.71 9.10
C VAL A 436 4.35 43.85 8.55
N ASP A 437 3.44 44.37 9.38
CA ASP A 437 2.53 45.43 8.97
C ASP A 437 3.29 46.71 8.66
N LYS A 438 4.34 47.05 9.42
CA LYS A 438 5.23 48.17 9.19
C LYS A 438 5.98 48.04 7.86
N PHE A 439 6.60 46.91 7.58
CA PHE A 439 7.30 46.67 6.30
C PHE A 439 6.32 46.67 5.12
N ARG A 440 5.10 46.15 5.29
CA ARG A 440 4.06 46.16 4.26
C ARG A 440 3.59 47.58 3.92
N ARG A 441 3.41 48.42 4.94
CA ARG A 441 3.13 49.87 4.75
C ARG A 441 4.28 50.57 4.05
N SER A 442 5.53 50.33 4.47
CA SER A 442 6.70 50.92 3.83
C SER A 442 6.80 50.57 2.35
N ARG A 443 6.42 49.36 1.96
CA ARG A 443 6.35 48.93 0.56
C ARG A 443 5.24 49.66 -0.22
N THR A 444 4.08 49.84 0.38
CA THR A 444 2.94 50.54 -0.23
C THR A 444 3.22 52.02 -0.39
N ASP A 445 3.76 52.66 0.65
CA ASP A 445 4.17 54.06 0.62
C ASP A 445 5.33 54.27 -0.37
N GLY A 446 6.25 53.34 -0.49
CA GLY A 446 7.31 53.38 -1.48
C GLY A 446 6.82 53.44 -2.93
N LYS A 447 5.76 52.71 -3.28
CA LYS A 447 5.11 52.83 -4.60
C LYS A 447 4.49 54.21 -4.81
N LYS A 448 3.91 54.80 -3.79
CA LYS A 448 3.37 56.16 -3.81
C LYS A 448 4.50 57.17 -3.99
N TRP A 449 5.59 57.03 -3.25
CA TRP A 449 6.77 57.90 -3.40
C TRP A 449 7.38 57.82 -4.79
N LEU A 450 7.45 56.65 -5.41
CA LEU A 450 7.91 56.52 -6.81
C LEU A 450 6.97 57.24 -7.78
N SER A 451 5.65 57.18 -7.60
CA SER A 451 4.68 57.92 -8.43
C SER A 451 4.78 59.41 -8.23
N GLU A 452 5.01 59.88 -7.00
CA GLU A 452 5.23 61.28 -6.66
C GLU A 452 6.55 61.81 -7.27
N LEU A 453 7.61 60.97 -7.18
CA LEU A 453 8.88 61.28 -7.83
C LEU A 453 8.73 61.36 -9.36
N GLU A 454 8.02 60.40 -9.96
CA GLU A 454 7.75 60.39 -11.41
C GLU A 454 6.99 61.68 -11.84
N ALA A 455 5.95 62.06 -11.08
CA ALA A 455 5.18 63.27 -11.36
C ALA A 455 6.01 64.54 -11.22
N ARG A 456 6.78 64.65 -10.12
CA ARG A 456 7.65 65.77 -9.85
C ARG A 456 8.77 65.88 -10.89
N GLU A 457 9.39 64.79 -11.29
CA GLU A 457 10.45 64.79 -12.30
C GLU A 457 9.91 65.10 -13.71
N ARG A 458 8.67 64.73 -14.05
CA ARG A 458 7.98 65.10 -15.27
C ARG A 458 7.72 66.60 -15.33
N GLU A 459 7.28 67.18 -14.21
CA GLU A 459 7.02 68.64 -14.13
C GLU A 459 8.32 69.45 -14.21
N ARG A 460 9.36 69.02 -13.48
CA ARG A 460 10.66 69.66 -13.47
C ARG A 460 11.37 69.64 -14.82
N THR A 461 11.31 68.55 -15.55
CA THR A 461 12.04 68.33 -16.81
C THR A 461 11.21 68.68 -18.05
N GLY A 462 9.86 68.74 -17.91
CA GLY A 462 8.97 68.93 -19.05
C GLY A 462 8.76 67.65 -19.91
N ILE A 463 9.41 66.56 -19.57
CA ILE A 463 9.38 65.31 -20.35
C ILE A 463 8.13 64.48 -19.97
N ARG A 464 7.04 64.72 -20.68
CA ARG A 464 5.73 64.07 -20.41
C ARG A 464 5.70 62.54 -20.57
N THR A 465 6.62 61.97 -21.36
CA THR A 465 6.70 60.52 -21.64
C THR A 465 7.54 59.77 -20.64
N MET A 466 8.18 60.44 -19.69
CA MET A 466 9.00 59.83 -18.66
C MET A 466 8.16 58.89 -17.80
N LYS A 467 8.68 57.65 -17.53
CA LYS A 467 8.08 56.68 -16.64
C LYS A 467 9.15 56.00 -15.79
N ILE A 468 8.85 55.77 -14.52
CA ILE A 468 9.67 54.90 -13.68
C ILE A 468 9.26 53.46 -13.96
N LYS A 469 10.23 52.63 -14.35
CA LYS A 469 10.03 51.21 -14.61
C LYS A 469 11.02 50.38 -13.82
N TYR A 470 10.53 49.22 -13.32
CA TYR A 470 11.36 48.21 -12.66
C TYR A 470 11.86 47.19 -13.67
N ASN A 471 13.12 46.80 -13.57
CA ASN A 471 13.72 45.69 -14.29
C ASN A 471 14.48 44.79 -13.32
N ARG A 472 14.26 43.46 -13.40
CA ARG A 472 14.82 42.48 -12.45
C ARG A 472 16.37 42.50 -12.39
N VAL A 473 17.05 42.92 -13.49
CA VAL A 473 18.52 42.96 -13.57
C VAL A 473 19.05 44.35 -13.21
N PHE A 474 18.33 45.44 -13.59
CA PHE A 474 18.82 46.84 -13.48
C PHE A 474 18.10 47.66 -12.42
N GLY A 475 17.08 47.11 -11.74
CA GLY A 475 16.28 47.79 -10.72
C GLY A 475 15.34 48.86 -11.30
N TYR A 476 14.99 49.85 -10.50
CA TYR A 476 14.17 50.99 -10.94
C TYR A 476 14.97 51.96 -11.83
N SER A 477 14.34 52.45 -12.86
CA SER A 477 14.95 53.41 -13.81
C SER A 477 13.90 54.32 -14.40
N LEU A 478 14.30 55.58 -14.67
CA LEU A 478 13.54 56.54 -15.43
C LEU A 478 13.72 56.24 -16.93
N GLU A 479 12.65 55.77 -17.58
CA GLU A 479 12.64 55.50 -19.03
C GLU A 479 12.15 56.68 -19.79
N ILE A 480 13.01 57.23 -20.66
CA ILE A 480 12.78 58.40 -21.48
C ILE A 480 12.89 58.03 -22.95
N THR A 481 11.89 58.39 -23.75
CA THR A 481 11.90 58.09 -25.18
C THR A 481 12.97 58.92 -25.91
N ASN A 482 13.58 58.39 -26.96
CA ASN A 482 14.67 59.05 -27.72
C ASN A 482 14.31 60.43 -28.24
N ALA A 483 13.00 60.76 -28.39
CA ALA A 483 12.53 62.07 -28.81
C ALA A 483 12.84 63.20 -27.82
N PHE A 484 13.11 62.88 -26.55
CA PHE A 484 13.37 63.83 -25.48
C PHE A 484 14.77 63.69 -24.89
N LYS A 485 15.71 63.11 -25.61
CA LYS A 485 17.05 62.77 -25.12
C LYS A 485 17.84 64.04 -24.80
N ASP A 486 17.69 65.13 -25.62
CA ASP A 486 18.38 66.35 -25.44
C ASP A 486 17.83 67.22 -24.28
N GLN A 487 16.73 66.89 -23.70
CA GLN A 487 16.10 67.52 -22.54
C GLN A 487 16.44 66.86 -21.20
N VAL A 488 17.25 65.79 -21.22
CA VAL A 488 17.66 65.09 -20.02
C VAL A 488 18.63 65.88 -19.19
N PRO A 489 18.37 66.17 -17.89
CA PRO A 489 19.26 66.85 -17.03
C PRO A 489 20.61 66.20 -16.80
N ASP A 490 21.69 66.99 -16.58
CA ASP A 490 23.04 66.46 -16.34
C ASP A 490 23.18 65.58 -15.09
N ASN A 491 22.28 65.73 -14.14
CA ASN A 491 22.26 64.89 -12.92
C ASN A 491 21.65 63.45 -13.12
N TYR A 492 21.22 63.09 -14.35
CA TYR A 492 20.74 61.79 -14.69
C TYR A 492 21.90 60.93 -15.21
N ILE A 493 22.12 59.80 -14.56
CA ILE A 493 23.15 58.79 -14.95
C ILE A 493 22.51 57.80 -15.89
N ARG A 494 22.99 57.73 -17.13
CA ARG A 494 22.49 56.71 -18.10
C ARG A 494 22.92 55.32 -17.70
N LYS A 495 21.98 54.41 -17.59
CA LYS A 495 22.18 53.00 -17.23
C LYS A 495 22.08 52.04 -18.43
N GLN A 496 21.15 52.27 -19.34
CA GLN A 496 20.93 51.43 -20.49
C GLN A 496 20.31 52.15 -21.66
N THR A 497 20.73 51.80 -22.87
CA THR A 497 20.14 52.27 -24.13
C THR A 497 19.24 51.16 -24.68
N LEU A 498 18.00 51.51 -25.01
CA LEU A 498 17.01 50.65 -25.67
C LEU A 498 16.78 51.15 -27.09
N THR A 499 16.11 50.35 -27.93
CA THR A 499 15.83 50.72 -29.34
C THR A 499 15.07 52.05 -29.46
N ASN A 500 14.08 52.33 -28.58
CA ASN A 500 13.19 53.49 -28.64
C ASN A 500 13.26 54.43 -27.42
N ALA A 501 14.10 54.10 -26.42
CA ALA A 501 14.21 54.87 -25.18
C ALA A 501 15.59 54.70 -24.54
N GLU A 502 15.92 55.55 -23.61
CA GLU A 502 17.06 55.36 -22.71
C GLU A 502 16.60 55.29 -21.26
N ARG A 503 17.34 54.54 -20.45
CA ARG A 503 17.09 54.39 -19.02
C ARG A 503 18.12 55.12 -18.21
N TYR A 504 17.63 55.93 -17.28
CA TYR A 504 18.43 56.76 -16.41
C TYR A 504 18.17 56.44 -14.94
N ILE A 505 19.11 56.79 -14.08
CA ILE A 505 18.99 56.74 -12.64
C ILE A 505 19.37 58.08 -12.04
N THR A 506 18.69 58.44 -10.95
CA THR A 506 19.05 59.57 -10.10
C THR A 506 19.42 59.08 -8.71
N GLN A 507 20.17 59.88 -7.94
CA GLN A 507 20.56 59.54 -6.58
C GLN A 507 19.32 59.27 -5.69
N GLU A 508 18.30 60.13 -5.82
CA GLU A 508 17.05 59.99 -5.08
C GLU A 508 16.28 58.70 -5.45
N LEU A 509 16.23 58.37 -6.75
CA LEU A 509 15.60 57.09 -7.18
C LEU A 509 16.35 55.90 -6.63
N LYS A 510 17.67 55.95 -6.54
CA LYS A 510 18.49 54.90 -5.97
C LYS A 510 18.27 54.72 -4.46
N GLU A 511 18.17 55.82 -3.73
CA GLU A 511 17.86 55.79 -2.29
C GLU A 511 16.47 55.22 -2.01
N LEU A 512 15.46 55.59 -2.83
CA LEU A 512 14.13 54.98 -2.77
C LEU A 512 14.13 53.51 -3.13
N GLU A 513 14.89 53.10 -4.14
CA GLU A 513 15.08 51.74 -4.54
C GLU A 513 15.65 50.88 -3.38
N ASP A 514 16.75 51.35 -2.78
CA ASP A 514 17.40 50.63 -1.66
C ASP A 514 16.45 50.51 -0.45
N LEU A 515 15.62 51.50 -0.20
CA LEU A 515 14.62 51.48 0.88
C LEU A 515 13.47 50.50 0.57
N ILE A 516 12.93 50.47 -0.65
CA ILE A 516 11.81 49.63 -1.07
C ILE A 516 12.25 48.19 -1.13
N LEU A 517 13.36 47.86 -1.82
CA LEU A 517 13.87 46.52 -1.96
C LEU A 517 14.35 45.93 -0.62
N GLY A 518 15.02 46.77 0.21
CA GLY A 518 15.43 46.36 1.54
C GLY A 518 14.26 46.05 2.49
N ALA A 519 13.14 46.78 2.34
CA ALA A 519 11.91 46.48 3.10
C ALA A 519 11.21 45.25 2.58
N GLU A 520 11.22 44.96 1.28
CA GLU A 520 10.61 43.81 0.65
C GLU A 520 11.35 42.53 1.04
N ASP A 521 12.68 42.47 0.95
CA ASP A 521 13.50 41.35 1.37
C ASP A 521 13.30 41.02 2.87
N LYS A 522 13.25 42.07 3.73
CA LYS A 522 12.98 41.89 5.17
C LYS A 522 11.57 41.39 5.45
N LEU A 523 10.59 41.91 4.71
CA LEU A 523 9.19 41.48 4.81
C LEU A 523 9.07 39.99 4.51
N TYR A 524 9.61 39.52 3.40
CA TYR A 524 9.51 38.13 2.99
C TYR A 524 10.25 37.21 3.93
N ALA A 525 11.43 37.58 4.41
CA ALA A 525 12.18 36.79 5.39
C ALA A 525 11.41 36.66 6.71
N LEU A 526 10.82 37.77 7.21
CA LEU A 526 10.04 37.75 8.45
C LEU A 526 8.72 36.97 8.30
N GLU A 527 8.00 37.14 7.18
CA GLU A 527 6.79 36.35 6.90
C GLU A 527 7.08 34.85 6.85
N TYR A 528 8.22 34.45 6.28
CA TYR A 528 8.65 33.04 6.24
C TYR A 528 9.03 32.53 7.62
N GLU A 529 9.74 33.31 8.42
CA GLU A 529 10.10 32.95 9.81
C GLU A 529 8.84 32.71 10.66
N LEU A 530 7.89 33.65 10.62
CA LEU A 530 6.61 33.51 11.34
C LEU A 530 5.78 32.32 10.85
N PHE A 531 5.79 32.06 9.56
CA PHE A 531 5.15 30.88 9.01
C PHE A 531 5.78 29.59 9.58
N CYS A 532 7.12 29.51 9.62
CA CYS A 532 7.82 28.38 10.21
C CYS A 532 7.49 28.20 11.70
N GLU A 533 7.42 29.28 12.48
CA GLU A 533 7.00 29.22 13.88
C GLU A 533 5.58 28.67 14.06
N VAL A 534 4.63 29.10 13.24
CA VAL A 534 3.25 28.60 13.29
C VAL A 534 3.23 27.10 12.94
N ARG A 535 3.92 26.72 11.86
CA ARG A 535 4.04 25.32 11.45
C ARG A 535 4.64 24.45 12.54
N ASP A 536 5.73 24.88 13.16
CA ASP A 536 6.43 24.13 14.21
C ASP A 536 5.56 24.03 15.50
N LYS A 537 4.76 25.06 15.85
CA LYS A 537 3.77 24.99 16.93
C LYS A 537 2.67 23.96 16.64
N VAL A 538 2.18 23.89 15.42
CA VAL A 538 1.20 22.87 15.03
C VAL A 538 1.83 21.47 15.06
N GLY A 539 3.07 21.35 14.57
CA GLY A 539 3.82 20.09 14.60
C GLY A 539 4.06 19.55 16.01
N ALA A 540 4.16 20.40 17.02
CA ALA A 540 4.30 19.98 18.41
C ALA A 540 3.06 19.24 18.97
N GLU A 541 1.89 19.44 18.36
CA GLU A 541 0.61 18.82 18.76
C GLU A 541 0.28 17.54 17.97
N VAL A 542 1.27 16.95 17.33
CA VAL A 542 1.10 15.80 16.40
C VAL A 542 0.33 14.65 17.00
N VAL A 543 0.56 14.29 18.27
CA VAL A 543 -0.10 13.14 18.95
C VAL A 543 -1.61 13.38 19.09
N ARG A 544 -2.03 14.59 19.50
CA ARG A 544 -3.45 14.99 19.61
C ARG A 544 -4.14 14.91 18.25
N ILE A 545 -3.47 15.44 17.22
CA ILE A 545 -3.97 15.49 15.87
C ILE A 545 -4.12 14.08 15.29
N GLN A 546 -3.11 13.21 15.44
CA GLN A 546 -3.16 11.84 14.97
C GLN A 546 -4.27 11.01 15.66
N LYS A 547 -4.44 11.17 16.97
CA LYS A 547 -5.52 10.52 17.70
C LYS A 547 -6.89 10.92 17.14
N THR A 548 -7.09 12.22 16.93
CA THR A 548 -8.31 12.77 16.34
C THR A 548 -8.51 12.28 14.90
N ALA A 549 -7.48 12.28 14.06
CA ALA A 549 -7.55 11.80 12.68
C ALA A 549 -7.99 10.32 12.60
N LYS A 550 -7.47 9.46 13.49
CA LYS A 550 -7.87 8.06 13.60
C LYS A 550 -9.32 7.90 14.04
N ALA A 551 -9.80 8.70 14.99
CA ALA A 551 -11.19 8.71 15.39
C ALA A 551 -12.12 9.13 14.23
N VAL A 552 -11.75 10.19 13.49
CA VAL A 552 -12.48 10.66 12.30
C VAL A 552 -12.53 9.59 11.21
N ALA A 553 -11.41 8.92 10.95
CA ALA A 553 -11.33 7.83 9.97
C ALA A 553 -12.22 6.65 10.35
N ALA A 554 -12.24 6.25 11.63
CA ALA A 554 -13.09 5.18 12.14
C ALA A 554 -14.60 5.54 12.04
N ILE A 555 -14.96 6.77 12.37
CA ILE A 555 -16.34 7.28 12.21
C ILE A 555 -16.77 7.21 10.73
N ASP A 556 -15.92 7.65 9.82
CA ASP A 556 -16.20 7.60 8.37
C ASP A 556 -16.41 6.17 7.87
N VAL A 557 -15.60 5.21 8.35
CA VAL A 557 -15.77 3.78 8.04
C VAL A 557 -17.12 3.26 8.53
N LEU A 558 -17.47 3.50 9.80
CA LEU A 558 -18.73 3.04 10.37
C LEU A 558 -19.95 3.66 9.65
N ALA A 559 -19.87 4.94 9.30
CA ALA A 559 -20.88 5.63 8.52
C ALA A 559 -20.99 5.09 7.07
N SER A 560 -19.87 4.70 6.47
CA SER A 560 -19.83 4.04 5.16
C SER A 560 -20.52 2.68 5.20
N LEU A 561 -20.14 1.83 6.15
CA LEU A 561 -20.71 0.49 6.33
C LEU A 561 -22.22 0.55 6.63
N SER A 562 -22.64 1.49 7.47
CA SER A 562 -24.06 1.76 7.74
C SER A 562 -24.83 2.15 6.47
N LEU A 563 -24.29 3.08 5.69
CA LEU A 563 -24.92 3.50 4.42
C LEU A 563 -25.05 2.34 3.43
N VAL A 564 -23.99 1.54 3.29
CA VAL A 564 -24.00 0.36 2.40
C VAL A 564 -25.02 -0.65 2.87
N ALA A 565 -25.13 -0.90 4.18
CA ALA A 565 -26.11 -1.82 4.76
C ALA A 565 -27.54 -1.38 4.44
N GLN A 566 -27.84 -0.09 4.60
CA GLN A 566 -29.16 0.45 4.30
C GLN A 566 -29.50 0.39 2.81
N ARG A 567 -28.57 0.80 1.95
CA ARG A 567 -28.79 0.83 0.49
C ARG A 567 -28.98 -0.54 -0.13
N ASN A 568 -28.26 -1.53 0.38
CA ASN A 568 -28.22 -2.88 -0.20
C ASN A 568 -29.07 -3.88 0.58
N ASN A 569 -29.85 -3.43 1.57
CA ASN A 569 -30.67 -4.28 2.45
C ASN A 569 -29.83 -5.41 3.07
N TYR A 570 -28.71 -5.04 3.70
CA TYR A 570 -27.89 -5.97 4.46
C TYR A 570 -28.41 -6.06 5.90
N VAL A 571 -28.25 -7.22 6.52
CA VAL A 571 -28.75 -7.50 7.86
C VAL A 571 -27.60 -7.62 8.86
N ARG A 572 -27.89 -7.30 10.13
CA ARG A 572 -26.95 -7.55 11.23
C ARG A 572 -26.76 -9.07 11.43
N PRO A 573 -25.53 -9.61 11.29
CA PRO A 573 -25.25 -11.01 11.61
C PRO A 573 -25.24 -11.22 13.12
N LYS A 574 -25.61 -12.42 13.58
CA LYS A 574 -25.33 -12.89 14.93
C LYS A 574 -23.97 -13.58 14.94
N ILE A 575 -23.12 -13.23 15.88
CA ILE A 575 -21.79 -13.82 16.01
C ILE A 575 -21.81 -14.87 17.11
N ASN A 576 -21.20 -16.02 16.88
CA ASN A 576 -21.14 -17.11 17.86
C ASN A 576 -19.76 -17.79 17.87
N ASN A 577 -19.46 -18.44 19.01
CA ASN A 577 -18.24 -19.23 19.21
C ASN A 577 -18.46 -20.74 19.05
N THR A 578 -19.68 -21.15 18.61
CA THR A 578 -20.02 -22.58 18.44
C THR A 578 -19.49 -23.15 17.14
N GLY A 579 -18.99 -22.31 16.24
CA GLY A 579 -18.49 -22.70 14.92
C GLY A 579 -19.57 -22.96 13.87
N VAL A 580 -20.85 -22.71 14.20
CA VAL A 580 -21.97 -22.86 13.24
C VAL A 580 -22.03 -21.68 12.31
N ILE A 581 -22.08 -21.92 11.00
CA ILE A 581 -22.36 -20.94 9.96
C ILE A 581 -23.74 -21.26 9.37
N ASP A 582 -24.75 -20.42 9.64
CA ASP A 582 -26.11 -20.54 9.14
C ASP A 582 -26.53 -19.24 8.45
N ILE A 583 -26.56 -19.27 7.13
CA ILE A 583 -26.90 -18.13 6.27
C ILE A 583 -28.19 -18.47 5.54
N LYS A 584 -29.21 -17.62 5.65
CA LYS A 584 -30.48 -17.72 4.93
C LYS A 584 -30.55 -16.66 3.84
N ASN A 585 -30.89 -17.12 2.62
CA ASN A 585 -31.01 -16.29 1.43
C ASN A 585 -29.80 -15.35 1.24
N GLY A 586 -28.58 -15.92 1.37
CA GLY A 586 -27.33 -15.21 1.14
C GLY A 586 -27.19 -14.76 -0.31
N ARG A 587 -26.61 -13.59 -0.53
CA ARG A 587 -26.33 -12.98 -1.84
C ARG A 587 -24.84 -12.68 -1.97
N HIS A 588 -24.33 -12.65 -3.19
CA HIS A 588 -22.94 -12.29 -3.43
C HIS A 588 -22.81 -10.76 -3.47
N PRO A 589 -22.07 -10.13 -2.53
CA PRO A 589 -22.08 -8.67 -2.37
C PRO A 589 -21.62 -7.92 -3.62
N VAL A 590 -20.70 -8.48 -4.39
CA VAL A 590 -20.16 -7.83 -5.59
C VAL A 590 -21.04 -8.14 -6.81
N VAL A 591 -21.36 -9.42 -7.03
CA VAL A 591 -22.10 -9.84 -8.23
C VAL A 591 -23.49 -9.22 -8.26
N GLU A 592 -24.19 -9.09 -7.12
CA GLU A 592 -25.50 -8.44 -7.06
C GLU A 592 -25.47 -6.96 -7.48
N GLN A 593 -24.31 -6.28 -7.32
CA GLN A 593 -24.14 -4.89 -7.75
C GLN A 593 -23.69 -4.74 -9.21
N MET A 594 -23.24 -5.83 -9.83
CA MET A 594 -22.77 -5.84 -11.23
C MET A 594 -23.85 -6.31 -12.21
N ILE A 595 -24.91 -6.95 -11.73
CA ILE A 595 -26.03 -7.41 -12.55
C ILE A 595 -26.98 -6.23 -12.81
N GLU A 596 -27.10 -5.82 -14.07
CA GLU A 596 -27.94 -4.64 -14.44
C GLU A 596 -29.42 -4.98 -14.70
N ASN A 597 -29.71 -6.18 -15.21
CA ASN A 597 -31.06 -6.52 -15.72
C ASN A 597 -31.71 -7.76 -15.07
N ASP A 598 -31.03 -8.46 -14.18
CA ASP A 598 -31.52 -9.69 -13.52
C ASP A 598 -31.48 -9.54 -11.99
N MET A 599 -32.33 -10.27 -11.30
CA MET A 599 -32.21 -10.40 -9.83
C MET A 599 -31.23 -11.49 -9.45
N PHE A 600 -30.36 -11.22 -8.48
CA PHE A 600 -29.47 -12.23 -7.92
C PHE A 600 -30.27 -13.35 -7.22
N ILE A 601 -29.97 -14.60 -7.53
CA ILE A 601 -30.63 -15.75 -6.89
C ILE A 601 -29.96 -16.06 -5.57
N ALA A 602 -30.63 -15.78 -4.48
CA ALA A 602 -30.14 -16.00 -3.13
C ALA A 602 -30.10 -17.50 -2.76
N ASN A 603 -29.11 -17.90 -1.95
CA ASN A 603 -28.90 -19.29 -1.52
C ASN A 603 -28.71 -19.41 -0.02
N ASP A 604 -29.15 -20.54 0.55
CA ASP A 604 -28.88 -20.90 1.94
C ASP A 604 -27.55 -21.62 2.07
N THR A 605 -26.85 -21.39 3.20
CA THR A 605 -25.65 -22.12 3.59
C THR A 605 -25.76 -22.56 5.03
N TYR A 606 -25.48 -23.82 5.32
CA TYR A 606 -25.40 -24.32 6.67
C TYR A 606 -24.19 -25.24 6.83
N LEU A 607 -23.25 -24.86 7.70
CA LEU A 607 -22.08 -25.65 8.07
C LEU A 607 -21.95 -25.71 9.60
N ASP A 608 -21.57 -26.87 10.11
CA ASP A 608 -21.30 -27.11 11.53
C ASP A 608 -20.02 -27.95 11.70
N ASN A 609 -19.56 -28.10 12.94
CA ASN A 609 -18.37 -28.90 13.25
C ASN A 609 -18.67 -30.39 13.43
N GLN A 610 -19.92 -30.85 13.20
CA GLN A 610 -20.37 -32.22 13.51
C GLN A 610 -20.92 -32.95 12.29
N LYS A 611 -22.20 -32.72 11.96
CA LYS A 611 -22.94 -33.48 10.95
C LYS A 611 -22.90 -32.87 9.55
N LYS A 612 -22.68 -31.57 9.44
CA LYS A 612 -22.69 -30.83 8.18
C LYS A 612 -21.42 -30.02 8.03
N ARG A 613 -20.27 -30.68 8.09
CA ARG A 613 -18.98 -30.05 8.04
C ARG A 613 -18.47 -29.84 6.63
N ILE A 614 -18.71 -30.81 5.74
CA ILE A 614 -18.26 -30.74 4.35
C ILE A 614 -19.49 -30.81 3.46
N SER A 615 -19.64 -29.84 2.57
CA SER A 615 -20.65 -29.83 1.53
C SER A 615 -20.01 -30.10 0.18
N ILE A 616 -20.25 -31.25 -0.41
CA ILE A 616 -19.84 -31.59 -1.78
C ILE A 616 -20.89 -31.03 -2.72
N ILE A 617 -20.47 -30.15 -3.63
CA ILE A 617 -21.35 -29.40 -4.55
C ILE A 617 -21.06 -29.86 -5.98
N THR A 618 -22.01 -30.58 -6.57
CA THR A 618 -21.92 -31.06 -7.94
C THR A 618 -22.77 -30.20 -8.90
N GLY A 619 -22.48 -30.30 -10.18
CA GLY A 619 -23.21 -29.59 -11.23
C GLY A 619 -22.30 -28.97 -12.29
N PRO A 620 -22.85 -28.47 -13.38
CA PRO A 620 -22.08 -27.97 -14.51
C PRO A 620 -21.32 -26.69 -14.17
N ASN A 621 -20.21 -26.47 -14.89
CA ASN A 621 -19.52 -25.19 -14.87
C ASN A 621 -20.43 -24.11 -15.43
N MET A 622 -20.27 -22.85 -15.03
CA MET A 622 -21.14 -21.71 -15.32
C MET A 622 -22.51 -21.70 -14.62
N ALA A 623 -22.88 -22.74 -13.87
CA ALA A 623 -24.15 -22.76 -13.15
C ALA A 623 -24.15 -21.94 -11.84
N GLY A 624 -22.98 -21.44 -11.40
CA GLY A 624 -22.82 -20.55 -10.22
C GLY A 624 -22.25 -21.22 -8.96
N LYS A 625 -21.63 -22.42 -9.03
CA LYS A 625 -20.99 -23.09 -7.90
C LYS A 625 -19.96 -22.21 -7.22
N SER A 626 -18.96 -21.73 -7.97
CA SER A 626 -17.87 -20.89 -7.48
C SER A 626 -18.38 -19.57 -6.91
N THR A 627 -19.41 -18.97 -7.55
CA THR A 627 -20.08 -17.76 -7.05
C THR A 627 -20.72 -18.00 -5.67
N TYR A 628 -21.43 -19.12 -5.50
CA TYR A 628 -22.04 -19.49 -4.23
C TYR A 628 -21.00 -19.72 -3.12
N MET A 629 -19.90 -20.38 -3.43
CA MET A 629 -18.86 -20.63 -2.44
C MET A 629 -18.13 -19.33 -2.04
N ARG A 630 -17.78 -18.50 -3.01
CA ARG A 630 -17.17 -17.17 -2.74
C ARG A 630 -18.13 -16.28 -1.94
N GLN A 631 -19.43 -16.28 -2.27
CA GLN A 631 -20.47 -15.59 -1.50
C GLN A 631 -20.42 -15.97 -0.02
N THR A 632 -20.34 -17.25 0.30
CA THR A 632 -20.28 -17.72 1.67
C THR A 632 -19.04 -17.21 2.40
N ALA A 633 -17.86 -17.30 1.76
CA ALA A 633 -16.62 -16.77 2.32
C ALA A 633 -16.68 -15.26 2.55
N LEU A 634 -17.22 -14.49 1.58
CA LEU A 634 -17.36 -13.04 1.69
C LEU A 634 -18.35 -12.63 2.80
N ILE A 635 -19.46 -13.35 2.97
CA ILE A 635 -20.42 -13.11 4.06
C ILE A 635 -19.77 -13.33 5.42
N VAL A 636 -19.00 -14.42 5.59
CA VAL A 636 -18.26 -14.71 6.82
C VAL A 636 -17.21 -13.63 7.08
N LEU A 637 -16.47 -13.22 6.05
CA LEU A 637 -15.47 -12.16 6.14
C LEU A 637 -16.13 -10.83 6.53
N MET A 638 -17.22 -10.43 5.86
CA MET A 638 -17.97 -9.20 6.19
C MET A 638 -18.48 -9.20 7.63
N ALA A 639 -18.97 -10.33 8.13
CA ALA A 639 -19.38 -10.47 9.53
C ALA A 639 -18.20 -10.22 10.49
N GLN A 640 -17.00 -10.74 10.17
CA GLN A 640 -15.81 -10.61 11.03
C GLN A 640 -15.09 -9.27 10.90
N ILE A 641 -15.29 -8.49 9.84
CA ILE A 641 -14.91 -7.06 9.87
C ILE A 641 -15.87 -6.20 10.71
N GLY A 642 -16.96 -6.75 11.20
CA GLY A 642 -17.99 -6.03 11.92
C GLY A 642 -18.96 -5.29 11.01
N SER A 643 -19.23 -5.79 9.79
CA SER A 643 -20.20 -5.24 8.83
C SER A 643 -21.49 -6.03 8.81
N PHE A 644 -22.58 -5.39 8.43
CA PHE A 644 -23.81 -6.09 8.04
C PHE A 644 -23.58 -6.87 6.75
N VAL A 645 -24.36 -7.93 6.54
CA VAL A 645 -24.13 -8.93 5.51
C VAL A 645 -25.30 -9.06 4.52
N PRO A 646 -25.05 -9.40 3.25
CA PRO A 646 -26.08 -9.60 2.23
C PRO A 646 -26.81 -10.94 2.41
N ALA A 647 -27.72 -10.99 3.36
CA ALA A 647 -28.54 -12.16 3.66
C ALA A 647 -29.90 -11.73 4.21
N GLU A 648 -30.85 -12.67 4.35
CA GLU A 648 -32.08 -12.45 5.11
C GLU A 648 -31.84 -12.64 6.61
N LYS A 649 -31.05 -13.65 6.96
CA LYS A 649 -30.57 -13.93 8.32
C LYS A 649 -29.20 -14.58 8.24
N ALA A 650 -28.31 -14.22 9.17
CA ALA A 650 -27.00 -14.85 9.28
C ALA A 650 -26.63 -15.07 10.75
N ASN A 651 -26.20 -16.29 11.06
CA ASN A 651 -25.58 -16.67 12.33
C ASN A 651 -24.20 -17.25 12.02
N ILE A 652 -23.16 -16.49 12.34
CA ILE A 652 -21.80 -16.72 11.87
C ILE A 652 -20.91 -17.14 13.03
N GLY A 653 -20.42 -18.37 12.98
CA GLY A 653 -19.37 -18.85 13.87
C GLY A 653 -18.04 -18.27 13.46
N ILE A 654 -17.32 -17.71 14.42
CA ILE A 654 -15.99 -17.12 14.18
C ILE A 654 -15.06 -18.18 13.56
N VAL A 655 -14.40 -17.81 12.49
CA VAL A 655 -13.36 -18.59 11.83
C VAL A 655 -11.99 -17.93 12.02
N ASP A 656 -10.97 -18.77 12.20
CA ASP A 656 -9.59 -18.30 12.35
C ASP A 656 -8.92 -18.04 11.00
N ARG A 657 -9.35 -18.74 9.94
CA ARG A 657 -8.75 -18.68 8.61
C ARG A 657 -9.79 -18.92 7.52
N ILE A 658 -9.65 -18.22 6.41
CA ILE A 658 -10.35 -18.55 5.17
C ILE A 658 -9.32 -18.94 4.13
N PHE A 659 -9.44 -20.15 3.61
CA PHE A 659 -8.64 -20.63 2.49
C PHE A 659 -9.51 -20.84 1.26
N THR A 660 -9.03 -20.39 0.12
CA THR A 660 -9.72 -20.60 -1.15
C THR A 660 -8.77 -21.19 -2.19
N ARG A 661 -9.22 -22.21 -2.86
CA ARG A 661 -8.65 -22.70 -4.10
C ARG A 661 -9.73 -22.63 -5.17
N VAL A 662 -9.65 -21.68 -6.09
CA VAL A 662 -10.67 -21.42 -7.11
C VAL A 662 -9.99 -21.19 -8.47
N GLY A 663 -10.28 -22.06 -9.45
CA GLY A 663 -9.84 -21.96 -10.84
C GLY A 663 -8.32 -21.98 -11.04
N ALA A 664 -7.85 -22.45 -12.20
CA ALA A 664 -6.46 -22.30 -12.59
C ALA A 664 -6.21 -20.90 -13.15
N SER A 665 -5.34 -20.13 -12.55
CA SER A 665 -4.65 -19.04 -13.25
C SER A 665 -3.34 -19.63 -13.77
N ASP A 666 -3.12 -19.59 -15.07
CA ASP A 666 -1.82 -19.91 -15.66
C ASP A 666 -0.81 -18.87 -15.15
N ASP A 667 0.10 -19.29 -14.31
CA ASP A 667 1.25 -18.50 -13.94
C ASP A 667 2.43 -18.85 -14.85
N LEU A 668 2.41 -18.26 -16.04
CA LEU A 668 3.46 -18.44 -17.03
C LEU A 668 4.82 -17.91 -16.55
N ALA A 669 4.80 -17.00 -15.59
CA ALA A 669 6.01 -16.36 -15.09
C ALA A 669 6.84 -17.28 -14.17
N SER A 670 6.19 -18.18 -13.41
CA SER A 670 6.87 -19.13 -12.53
C SER A 670 7.38 -20.40 -13.23
N GLY A 671 7.01 -20.63 -14.50
CA GLY A 671 7.36 -21.85 -15.24
C GLY A 671 6.78 -23.14 -14.67
N GLN A 672 5.90 -23.06 -13.68
CA GLN A 672 5.24 -24.23 -13.06
C GLN A 672 3.99 -24.65 -13.83
N SER A 673 3.74 -25.95 -13.91
CA SER A 673 2.49 -26.43 -14.48
C SER A 673 1.30 -26.02 -13.57
N THR A 674 0.13 -25.76 -14.19
CA THR A 674 -1.12 -25.43 -13.49
C THR A 674 -1.48 -26.46 -12.42
N PHE A 675 -1.18 -27.72 -12.66
CA PHE A 675 -1.39 -28.81 -11.68
C PHE A 675 -0.45 -28.69 -10.48
N MET A 676 0.83 -28.30 -10.70
CA MET A 676 1.78 -28.11 -9.61
C MET A 676 1.39 -26.95 -8.72
N VAL A 677 0.99 -25.81 -9.31
CA VAL A 677 0.46 -24.66 -8.56
C VAL A 677 -0.76 -25.07 -7.72
N GLU A 678 -1.70 -25.84 -8.32
CA GLU A 678 -2.86 -26.37 -7.62
C GLU A 678 -2.46 -27.24 -6.42
N MET A 679 -1.52 -28.17 -6.59
CA MET A 679 -1.10 -29.06 -5.52
C MET A 679 -0.34 -28.33 -4.42
N THR A 680 0.42 -27.30 -4.75
CA THR A 680 1.11 -26.46 -3.77
C THR A 680 0.11 -25.66 -2.92
N GLU A 681 -0.92 -25.09 -3.54
CA GLU A 681 -1.98 -24.38 -2.81
C GLU A 681 -2.76 -25.36 -1.90
N VAL A 682 -3.14 -26.54 -2.40
CA VAL A 682 -3.82 -27.58 -1.61
C VAL A 682 -2.94 -28.04 -0.45
N ALA A 683 -1.65 -28.27 -0.66
CA ALA A 683 -0.72 -28.66 0.39
C ALA A 683 -0.61 -27.57 1.47
N ASN A 684 -0.54 -26.29 1.08
CA ASN A 684 -0.56 -25.16 2.03
C ASN A 684 -1.85 -25.16 2.87
N ILE A 685 -3.01 -25.33 2.24
CA ILE A 685 -4.30 -25.41 2.92
C ILE A 685 -4.33 -26.56 3.93
N LEU A 686 -3.98 -27.77 3.52
CA LEU A 686 -4.06 -28.95 4.38
C LEU A 686 -3.09 -28.92 5.57
N ARG A 687 -1.95 -28.26 5.43
CA ARG A 687 -0.97 -28.09 6.52
C ARG A 687 -1.39 -27.04 7.54
N ASN A 688 -2.09 -26.00 7.12
CA ASN A 688 -2.37 -24.84 7.95
C ASN A 688 -3.83 -24.69 8.39
N ALA A 689 -4.76 -25.47 7.82
CA ALA A 689 -6.17 -25.45 8.21
C ALA A 689 -6.37 -26.07 9.59
N THR A 690 -7.28 -25.46 10.35
CA THR A 690 -7.71 -25.91 11.68
C THR A 690 -9.20 -26.30 11.68
N SER A 691 -9.69 -26.86 12.76
CA SER A 691 -11.11 -27.15 12.92
C SER A 691 -12.02 -25.88 12.94
N LYS A 692 -11.43 -24.70 13.14
CA LYS A 692 -12.14 -23.42 13.09
C LYS A 692 -12.11 -22.79 11.69
N SER A 693 -11.30 -23.29 10.77
CA SER A 693 -11.12 -22.73 9.43
C SER A 693 -12.33 -22.97 8.52
N LEU A 694 -12.48 -22.09 7.51
CA LEU A 694 -13.42 -22.24 6.40
C LEU A 694 -12.63 -22.47 5.10
N LEU A 695 -12.89 -23.59 4.44
CA LEU A 695 -12.22 -23.95 3.18
C LEU A 695 -13.20 -23.84 2.01
N ILE A 696 -12.75 -23.22 0.93
CA ILE A 696 -13.44 -23.10 -0.35
C ILE A 696 -12.58 -23.79 -1.40
N LEU A 697 -12.95 -25.02 -1.78
CA LEU A 697 -12.18 -25.85 -2.69
C LEU A 697 -12.98 -26.08 -3.98
N ASP A 698 -12.47 -25.58 -5.10
CA ASP A 698 -13.15 -25.64 -6.40
C ASP A 698 -12.32 -26.45 -7.40
N GLU A 699 -12.92 -27.53 -7.90
CA GLU A 699 -12.40 -28.38 -8.97
C GLU A 699 -10.99 -28.98 -8.69
N ILE A 700 -10.75 -29.48 -7.50
CA ILE A 700 -9.49 -30.14 -7.15
C ILE A 700 -9.26 -31.39 -8.00
N GLY A 701 -8.05 -31.56 -8.54
CA GLY A 701 -7.62 -32.71 -9.33
C GLY A 701 -7.93 -32.60 -10.82
N ARG A 702 -8.34 -31.41 -11.31
CA ARG A 702 -8.71 -31.25 -12.73
C ARG A 702 -7.49 -31.22 -13.67
N GLY A 703 -6.32 -30.85 -13.18
CA GLY A 703 -5.09 -30.68 -13.99
C GLY A 703 -4.36 -31.96 -14.36
N THR A 704 -4.89 -33.16 -14.05
CA THR A 704 -4.27 -34.47 -14.28
C THR A 704 -5.24 -35.50 -14.85
N SER A 705 -4.84 -36.78 -14.96
CA SER A 705 -5.72 -37.83 -15.42
C SER A 705 -6.95 -37.97 -14.51
N THR A 706 -8.08 -38.41 -15.07
CA THR A 706 -9.35 -38.53 -14.33
C THR A 706 -9.22 -39.41 -13.07
N PHE A 707 -8.51 -40.53 -13.14
CA PHE A 707 -8.35 -41.44 -11.99
C PHE A 707 -7.44 -40.86 -10.92
N ASP A 708 -6.33 -40.23 -11.30
CA ASP A 708 -5.41 -39.57 -10.35
C ASP A 708 -6.12 -38.42 -9.69
N GLY A 709 -6.79 -37.54 -10.47
CA GLY A 709 -7.53 -36.40 -9.97
C GLY A 709 -8.64 -36.75 -9.00
N LEU A 710 -9.45 -37.81 -9.34
CA LEU A 710 -10.47 -38.34 -8.45
C LEU A 710 -9.87 -38.90 -7.16
N SER A 711 -8.78 -39.65 -7.26
CA SER A 711 -8.11 -40.26 -6.09
C SER A 711 -7.56 -39.17 -5.15
N ILE A 712 -6.96 -38.11 -5.69
CA ILE A 712 -6.47 -37.00 -4.89
C ILE A 712 -7.65 -36.26 -4.23
N ALA A 713 -8.69 -35.92 -5.00
CA ALA A 713 -9.85 -35.22 -4.47
C ALA A 713 -10.54 -36.02 -3.35
N TRP A 714 -10.67 -37.33 -3.53
CA TRP A 714 -11.20 -38.23 -2.51
C TRP A 714 -10.36 -38.24 -1.22
N ALA A 715 -9.05 -38.39 -1.35
CA ALA A 715 -8.12 -38.39 -0.22
C ALA A 715 -8.10 -37.06 0.52
N VAL A 716 -8.22 -35.93 -0.21
CA VAL A 716 -8.35 -34.59 0.38
C VAL A 716 -9.60 -34.46 1.22
N VAL A 717 -10.76 -34.92 0.74
CA VAL A 717 -12.00 -34.92 1.52
C VAL A 717 -11.88 -35.79 2.76
N GLU A 718 -11.27 -36.99 2.64
CA GLU A 718 -11.02 -37.88 3.81
C GLU A 718 -10.12 -37.20 4.84
N HIS A 719 -9.04 -36.55 4.40
CA HIS A 719 -8.12 -35.83 5.29
C HIS A 719 -8.84 -34.69 6.04
N ILE A 720 -9.59 -33.85 5.32
CA ILE A 720 -10.33 -32.73 5.92
C ILE A 720 -11.42 -33.26 6.89
N SER A 721 -12.06 -34.35 6.56
CA SER A 721 -13.11 -34.94 7.41
C SER A 721 -12.59 -35.49 8.73
N ASN A 722 -11.30 -35.83 8.81
CA ASN A 722 -10.67 -36.32 10.02
C ASN A 722 -10.46 -35.22 11.05
N THR A 723 -11.25 -35.19 12.11
CA THR A 723 -11.20 -34.17 13.16
C THR A 723 -9.91 -34.16 13.97
N LYS A 724 -9.10 -35.22 13.89
CA LYS A 724 -7.77 -35.25 14.53
C LYS A 724 -6.68 -34.56 13.67
N LEU A 725 -6.89 -34.54 12.36
CA LEU A 725 -5.95 -33.96 11.41
C LEU A 725 -6.32 -32.51 11.02
N CYS A 726 -7.57 -32.27 10.66
CA CYS A 726 -8.05 -30.97 10.20
C CYS A 726 -9.43 -30.65 10.81
N GLY A 727 -10.50 -31.27 10.32
CA GLY A 727 -11.87 -31.04 10.81
C GLY A 727 -12.48 -29.70 10.40
N ALA A 728 -11.95 -29.03 9.38
CA ALA A 728 -12.40 -27.72 8.91
C ALA A 728 -13.78 -27.76 8.23
N LYS A 729 -14.52 -26.66 8.32
CA LYS A 729 -15.76 -26.46 7.55
C LYS A 729 -15.40 -26.22 6.09
N THR A 730 -16.03 -26.98 5.18
CA THR A 730 -15.58 -26.98 3.78
C THR A 730 -16.77 -26.94 2.81
N LEU A 731 -16.67 -26.05 1.82
CA LEU A 731 -17.45 -26.13 0.59
C LEU A 731 -16.54 -26.65 -0.52
N PHE A 732 -16.90 -27.81 -1.07
CA PHE A 732 -16.10 -28.54 -2.04
C PHE A 732 -16.89 -28.69 -3.34
N ALA A 733 -16.58 -27.87 -4.36
CA ALA A 733 -17.18 -28.03 -5.68
C ALA A 733 -16.37 -28.98 -6.55
N THR A 734 -17.05 -29.85 -7.24
CA THR A 734 -16.41 -30.85 -8.09
C THR A 734 -17.27 -31.24 -9.29
N HIS A 735 -16.62 -31.73 -10.33
CA HIS A 735 -17.25 -32.40 -11.47
C HIS A 735 -17.19 -33.94 -11.35
N TYR A 736 -16.48 -34.45 -10.34
CA TYR A 736 -16.42 -35.86 -10.06
C TYR A 736 -17.71 -36.31 -9.31
N HIS A 737 -18.63 -36.96 -10.01
CA HIS A 737 -19.89 -37.44 -9.42
C HIS A 737 -19.66 -38.54 -8.39
N GLU A 738 -18.59 -39.32 -8.54
CA GLU A 738 -18.17 -40.40 -7.66
C GLU A 738 -17.94 -39.90 -6.21
N LEU A 739 -17.54 -38.66 -6.01
CA LEU A 739 -17.37 -38.09 -4.69
C LEU A 739 -18.69 -38.00 -3.88
N THR A 740 -19.83 -38.03 -4.56
CA THR A 740 -21.14 -38.05 -3.88
C THR A 740 -21.36 -39.32 -3.05
N GLU A 741 -20.64 -40.39 -3.37
CA GLU A 741 -20.68 -41.63 -2.58
C GLU A 741 -20.11 -41.51 -1.17
N LEU A 742 -19.40 -40.42 -0.87
CA LEU A 742 -18.85 -40.15 0.46
C LEU A 742 -19.93 -39.81 1.50
N GLU A 743 -21.11 -39.33 1.07
CA GLU A 743 -22.24 -39.10 1.96
C GLU A 743 -22.70 -40.45 2.53
N GLY A 744 -22.84 -40.57 3.84
CA GLY A 744 -23.16 -41.77 4.55
C GLY A 744 -21.97 -42.70 4.84
N LYS A 745 -20.85 -42.61 4.10
CA LYS A 745 -19.61 -43.35 4.38
C LYS A 745 -18.69 -42.56 5.33
N ILE A 746 -18.65 -41.25 5.19
CA ILE A 746 -17.84 -40.35 6.01
C ILE A 746 -18.76 -39.41 6.80
N SER A 747 -18.56 -39.38 8.11
CA SER A 747 -19.35 -38.53 9.00
C SER A 747 -19.06 -37.05 8.71
N GLY A 748 -20.11 -36.26 8.57
CA GLY A 748 -20.02 -34.81 8.34
C GLY A 748 -20.00 -34.40 6.87
N VAL A 749 -20.01 -35.34 5.92
CA VAL A 749 -20.10 -35.06 4.48
C VAL A 749 -21.57 -35.07 4.05
N ASN A 750 -21.97 -34.08 3.27
CA ASN A 750 -23.31 -33.93 2.71
C ASN A 750 -23.24 -33.48 1.25
N ASN A 751 -24.15 -34.02 0.42
CA ASN A 751 -24.20 -33.72 -0.99
C ASN A 751 -25.20 -32.61 -1.31
N TYR A 752 -24.79 -31.72 -2.22
CA TYR A 752 -25.62 -30.68 -2.79
C TYR A 752 -25.38 -30.60 -4.30
N CYS A 753 -26.36 -30.12 -5.01
CA CYS A 753 -26.23 -29.87 -6.43
C CYS A 753 -26.89 -28.54 -6.83
N ILE A 754 -26.52 -28.01 -8.00
CA ILE A 754 -27.24 -26.90 -8.58
C ILE A 754 -28.49 -27.39 -9.27
N ALA A 755 -29.64 -26.80 -8.93
CA ALA A 755 -30.91 -27.08 -9.56
C ALA A 755 -30.89 -26.68 -11.03
N VAL A 756 -31.24 -27.61 -11.89
CA VAL A 756 -31.36 -27.46 -13.34
C VAL A 756 -32.78 -27.76 -13.77
N LYS A 757 -33.37 -26.96 -14.66
CA LYS A 757 -34.64 -27.28 -15.28
C LYS A 757 -34.40 -27.66 -16.72
N GLU A 758 -34.70 -28.87 -17.07
CA GLU A 758 -34.64 -29.37 -18.42
C GLU A 758 -35.91 -28.90 -19.20
N LYS A 759 -35.72 -28.36 -20.38
CA LYS A 759 -36.76 -27.90 -21.29
C LYS A 759 -36.51 -28.49 -22.68
N GLY A 760 -36.89 -29.77 -22.88
CA GLY A 760 -36.49 -30.53 -24.05
C GLY A 760 -34.98 -30.72 -24.10
N ASP A 761 -34.35 -30.38 -25.20
CA ASP A 761 -32.87 -30.43 -25.40
C ASP A 761 -32.09 -29.26 -24.78
N ASP A 762 -32.80 -28.27 -24.25
CA ASP A 762 -32.24 -27.10 -23.64
C ASP A 762 -32.29 -27.18 -22.09
N ILE A 763 -31.30 -26.58 -21.44
CA ILE A 763 -31.23 -26.50 -19.98
C ILE A 763 -31.28 -25.04 -19.51
N VAL A 764 -31.99 -24.84 -18.39
CA VAL A 764 -32.00 -23.58 -17.67
C VAL A 764 -31.41 -23.78 -16.29
N PHE A 765 -30.28 -23.13 -16.01
CA PHE A 765 -29.66 -23.14 -14.69
C PHE A 765 -30.47 -22.26 -13.74
N LEU A 766 -31.07 -22.86 -12.71
CA LEU A 766 -31.83 -22.12 -11.71
C LEU A 766 -30.94 -21.39 -10.70
N ARG A 767 -29.64 -21.62 -10.74
CA ARG A 767 -28.63 -21.02 -9.81
C ARG A 767 -28.98 -21.22 -8.33
N LYS A 768 -29.81 -22.24 -8.01
CA LYS A 768 -30.21 -22.59 -6.65
C LYS A 768 -29.53 -23.86 -6.20
N ILE A 769 -28.90 -23.83 -5.03
CA ILE A 769 -28.25 -24.98 -4.39
C ILE A 769 -29.35 -25.77 -3.67
N VAL A 770 -29.45 -27.07 -3.96
CA VAL A 770 -30.40 -27.99 -3.36
C VAL A 770 -29.69 -29.25 -2.83
N LYS A 771 -30.28 -29.90 -1.85
CA LYS A 771 -29.74 -31.14 -1.29
C LYS A 771 -29.84 -32.30 -2.31
N GLY A 772 -28.77 -33.07 -2.46
CA GLY A 772 -28.69 -34.23 -3.35
C GLY A 772 -27.46 -34.19 -4.25
N GLY A 773 -27.16 -35.24 -4.96
CA GLY A 773 -26.14 -35.33 -6.00
C GLY A 773 -26.73 -35.04 -7.38
N ALA A 774 -25.94 -34.52 -8.32
CA ALA A 774 -26.30 -34.47 -9.73
C ALA A 774 -25.94 -35.79 -10.40
N ASP A 775 -26.92 -36.50 -10.95
CA ASP A 775 -26.72 -37.82 -11.60
C ASP A 775 -26.29 -37.69 -13.06
N LYS A 776 -26.35 -36.49 -13.66
CA LYS A 776 -26.05 -36.25 -15.07
C LYS A 776 -24.97 -35.16 -15.26
N SER A 777 -24.12 -35.39 -16.23
CA SER A 777 -23.18 -34.39 -16.77
C SER A 777 -23.89 -33.54 -17.78
N TYR A 778 -23.75 -32.22 -17.71
CA TYR A 778 -24.35 -31.24 -18.65
C TYR A 778 -23.29 -30.55 -19.54
N GLY A 779 -22.10 -31.10 -19.68
CA GLY A 779 -21.01 -30.50 -20.45
C GLY A 779 -21.37 -30.22 -21.91
N ILE A 780 -22.07 -31.16 -22.55
CA ILE A 780 -22.50 -31.03 -23.96
C ILE A 780 -23.53 -29.91 -24.13
N GLN A 781 -24.47 -29.79 -23.19
CA GLN A 781 -25.47 -28.72 -23.21
C GLN A 781 -24.83 -27.33 -23.00
N VAL A 782 -23.83 -27.25 -22.14
CA VAL A 782 -23.04 -26.03 -21.96
C VAL A 782 -22.26 -25.68 -23.26
N ALA A 783 -21.66 -26.65 -23.92
CA ALA A 783 -20.98 -26.46 -25.18
C ALA A 783 -21.95 -25.96 -26.28
N LYS A 784 -23.19 -26.46 -26.32
CA LYS A 784 -24.25 -25.94 -27.19
C LYS A 784 -24.59 -24.48 -26.88
N LEU A 785 -24.78 -24.13 -25.60
CA LEU A 785 -25.01 -22.76 -25.16
C LEU A 785 -23.85 -21.80 -25.49
N ALA A 786 -22.63 -22.30 -25.51
CA ALA A 786 -21.44 -21.53 -25.91
C ALA A 786 -21.27 -21.36 -27.43
N GLY A 787 -22.18 -21.94 -28.23
CA GLY A 787 -22.15 -21.80 -29.71
C GLY A 787 -21.24 -22.77 -30.43
N VAL A 788 -20.87 -23.90 -29.81
CA VAL A 788 -20.13 -24.98 -30.50
C VAL A 788 -21.02 -25.53 -31.62
N PRO A 789 -20.49 -25.79 -32.85
CA PRO A 789 -21.27 -26.24 -34.00
C PRO A 789 -22.11 -27.49 -33.70
N ASP A 790 -23.36 -27.52 -34.18
CA ASP A 790 -24.31 -28.61 -33.91
C ASP A 790 -23.80 -29.99 -34.32
N THR A 791 -22.98 -30.09 -35.38
CA THR A 791 -22.34 -31.34 -35.81
C THR A 791 -21.41 -31.92 -34.73
N VAL A 792 -20.67 -31.07 -34.03
CA VAL A 792 -19.79 -31.48 -32.92
C VAL A 792 -20.65 -31.90 -31.71
N ILE A 793 -21.70 -31.16 -31.42
CA ILE A 793 -22.64 -31.44 -30.32
C ILE A 793 -23.33 -32.80 -30.51
N GLN A 794 -23.80 -33.07 -31.73
CA GLN A 794 -24.45 -34.33 -32.07
C GLN A 794 -23.50 -35.51 -31.92
N ARG A 795 -22.30 -35.40 -32.46
CA ARG A 795 -21.28 -36.45 -32.31
C ARG A 795 -20.87 -36.68 -30.86
N ALA A 796 -20.75 -35.59 -30.08
CA ALA A 796 -20.44 -35.70 -28.65
C ALA A 796 -21.54 -36.45 -27.86
N LYS A 797 -22.83 -36.29 -28.21
CA LYS A 797 -23.93 -37.04 -27.60
C LYS A 797 -23.82 -38.53 -27.88
N GLU A 798 -23.59 -38.90 -29.16
CA GLU A 798 -23.38 -40.30 -29.55
C GLU A 798 -22.20 -40.92 -28.79
N LEU A 799 -21.05 -40.23 -28.71
CA LEU A 799 -19.89 -40.73 -28.00
C LEU A 799 -20.13 -40.94 -26.50
N VAL A 800 -20.90 -40.06 -25.84
CA VAL A 800 -21.23 -40.23 -24.43
C VAL A 800 -22.08 -41.43 -24.19
N GLU A 801 -23.03 -41.78 -25.09
CA GLU A 801 -23.81 -43.00 -25.01
C GLU A 801 -22.89 -44.22 -25.15
N GLU A 802 -22.01 -44.24 -26.16
CA GLU A 802 -21.02 -45.33 -26.37
C GLU A 802 -20.08 -45.52 -25.17
N LEU A 803 -19.61 -44.42 -24.53
CA LEU A 803 -18.69 -44.45 -23.40
C LEU A 803 -19.40 -44.80 -22.06
N SER A 804 -20.68 -44.49 -21.92
CA SER A 804 -21.48 -44.82 -20.72
C SER A 804 -21.78 -46.30 -20.59
N ASP A 805 -21.89 -47.01 -21.72
CA ASP A 805 -22.07 -48.45 -21.77
C ASP A 805 -20.76 -49.24 -21.42
N ALA A 806 -19.59 -48.59 -21.53
CA ALA A 806 -18.31 -49.17 -21.15
C ALA A 806 -18.02 -48.91 -19.65
N ASP A 807 -18.39 -49.81 -18.81
CA ASP A 807 -18.43 -49.88 -17.35
C ASP A 807 -17.29 -49.24 -16.55
N ILE A 808 -17.25 -47.89 -16.46
CA ILE A 808 -16.42 -47.20 -15.49
C ILE A 808 -17.02 -47.32 -14.07
N THR A 809 -18.34 -47.44 -13.97
CA THR A 809 -19.10 -47.55 -12.71
C THR A 809 -18.87 -48.87 -11.97
N ALA A 810 -18.55 -49.96 -12.66
CA ALA A 810 -18.26 -51.25 -12.06
C ALA A 810 -16.91 -51.30 -11.34
N ALA A 811 -15.89 -50.64 -11.85
CA ALA A 811 -14.56 -50.58 -11.23
C ALA A 811 -14.54 -49.74 -9.95
N VAL A 812 -15.39 -48.70 -9.83
CA VAL A 812 -15.52 -47.90 -8.60
C VAL A 812 -16.29 -48.67 -7.50
N LYS A 813 -17.29 -49.46 -7.84
CA LYS A 813 -18.03 -50.28 -6.87
C LYS A 813 -17.16 -51.39 -6.22
N ASP A 814 -16.18 -51.94 -6.95
CA ASP A 814 -15.25 -52.92 -6.40
C ASP A 814 -14.22 -52.33 -5.43
N LEU A 815 -13.89 -51.02 -5.55
CA LEU A 815 -13.02 -50.31 -4.60
C LEU A 815 -13.72 -50.03 -3.27
N THR A 816 -15.05 -50.09 -3.20
CA THR A 816 -15.86 -49.77 -2.01
C THR A 816 -16.18 -50.98 -1.14
N ALA A 817 -15.74 -52.17 -1.51
CA ALA A 817 -15.86 -53.37 -0.65
C ALA A 817 -14.94 -53.23 0.59
N PRO A 818 -15.40 -53.52 1.80
CA PRO A 818 -14.60 -53.31 3.00
C PRO A 818 -13.39 -54.23 3.04
N LYS A 819 -12.26 -53.76 2.51
CA LYS A 819 -10.98 -54.44 2.77
C LYS A 819 -10.65 -54.28 4.26
N LYS A 820 -10.39 -55.41 4.93
CA LYS A 820 -9.94 -55.47 6.33
C LYS A 820 -8.85 -54.42 6.57
N LYS A 821 -9.08 -53.60 7.60
CA LYS A 821 -8.15 -52.58 8.08
C LYS A 821 -6.75 -53.19 8.27
N GLN A 822 -5.85 -52.97 7.35
CA GLN A 822 -4.44 -52.87 7.71
C GLN A 822 -4.26 -51.54 8.45
N LYS A 823 -3.83 -51.65 9.70
CA LYS A 823 -3.37 -50.47 10.47
C LYS A 823 -2.22 -49.87 9.69
N ILE A 824 -2.46 -48.76 8.99
CA ILE A 824 -1.39 -47.88 8.56
C ILE A 824 -0.89 -47.24 9.85
N GLN A 825 0.27 -47.68 10.31
CA GLN A 825 1.05 -46.94 11.30
C GLN A 825 1.48 -45.66 10.59
N TYR A 826 0.90 -44.56 10.99
CA TYR A 826 1.47 -43.23 10.65
C TYR A 826 2.75 -43.11 11.47
N ASP A 827 3.87 -43.45 10.88
CA ASP A 827 5.16 -42.99 11.39
C ASP A 827 5.11 -41.47 11.42
N GLN A 828 5.63 -40.91 12.48
CA GLN A 828 5.89 -39.45 12.59
C GLN A 828 6.62 -39.04 11.33
N VAL A 829 5.97 -38.21 10.50
CA VAL A 829 6.59 -37.66 9.33
C VAL A 829 7.70 -36.72 9.83
N ASP A 830 8.90 -37.22 9.64
CA ASP A 830 10.13 -36.45 9.93
C ASP A 830 10.05 -35.12 9.15
N MET A 831 10.23 -34.02 9.83
CA MET A 831 10.17 -32.68 9.25
C MET A 831 11.30 -32.40 8.23
N ALA A 832 12.09 -33.40 7.90
CA ALA A 832 13.18 -33.36 6.93
C ALA A 832 12.75 -33.63 5.47
N GLN A 833 11.45 -33.85 5.18
CA GLN A 833 10.96 -33.99 3.81
C GLN A 833 10.32 -32.69 3.27
N MET A 834 11.00 -31.61 3.40
CA MET A 834 10.68 -30.35 2.74
C MET A 834 11.66 -30.05 1.61
N SER A 835 11.61 -30.79 0.54
CA SER A 835 11.83 -30.28 -0.82
C SER A 835 11.68 -31.40 -1.82
N LEU A 836 10.58 -31.42 -2.53
CA LEU A 836 10.38 -32.32 -3.65
C LEU A 836 11.17 -31.87 -4.89
N PHE A 837 11.86 -30.75 -4.81
CA PHE A 837 12.67 -30.19 -5.90
C PHE A 837 14.17 -30.43 -5.75
N ASP A 838 14.66 -30.96 -4.61
CA ASP A 838 16.11 -31.05 -4.34
C ASP A 838 16.68 -32.48 -4.32
N THR A 839 15.98 -33.50 -4.75
CA THR A 839 16.43 -34.82 -4.35
C THR A 839 16.66 -35.84 -5.45
N VAL A 840 16.88 -35.52 -6.71
CA VAL A 840 17.20 -36.56 -7.69
C VAL A 840 18.57 -36.43 -8.35
N GLN A 841 19.28 -35.30 -8.26
CA GLN A 841 20.53 -35.15 -9.01
C GLN A 841 21.77 -34.66 -8.25
N ASP A 842 21.63 -34.16 -7.01
CA ASP A 842 22.79 -33.60 -6.30
C ASP A 842 23.38 -34.54 -5.23
N ASN A 843 22.71 -35.61 -4.86
CA ASN A 843 23.20 -36.50 -3.83
C ASN A 843 24.59 -37.12 -4.15
N ASP A 844 24.90 -37.41 -5.40
CA ASP A 844 26.21 -37.92 -5.79
C ASP A 844 27.32 -36.88 -5.65
N ILE A 845 27.06 -35.58 -5.90
CA ILE A 845 28.02 -34.49 -5.73
C ILE A 845 28.18 -34.20 -4.23
N ILE A 846 27.10 -34.22 -3.47
CA ILE A 846 27.13 -34.01 -2.02
C ILE A 846 27.86 -35.17 -1.32
N ASP A 847 27.64 -36.38 -1.75
CA ASP A 847 28.31 -37.57 -1.19
C ASP A 847 29.79 -37.61 -1.60
N GLU A 848 30.14 -37.14 -2.80
CA GLU A 848 31.53 -36.94 -3.22
C GLU A 848 32.25 -35.87 -2.35
N ILE A 849 31.59 -34.74 -2.05
CA ILE A 849 32.08 -33.70 -1.17
C ILE A 849 32.23 -34.20 0.29
N LYS A 850 31.25 -34.95 0.80
CA LYS A 850 31.32 -35.54 2.16
C LYS A 850 32.39 -36.59 2.32
N GLY A 851 32.73 -37.30 1.23
CA GLY A 851 33.81 -38.30 1.22
C GLY A 851 35.21 -37.71 1.11
N LEU A 852 35.40 -36.41 0.95
CA LEU A 852 36.69 -35.76 0.83
C LEU A 852 37.34 -35.53 2.20
N GLU A 853 38.50 -36.14 2.44
CA GLU A 853 39.34 -35.84 3.59
C GLU A 853 40.17 -34.57 3.31
N ILE A 854 39.62 -33.40 3.52
CA ILE A 854 40.20 -32.09 3.18
C ILE A 854 41.59 -31.90 3.84
N GLY A 855 41.81 -32.46 5.02
CA GLY A 855 43.07 -32.36 5.74
C GLY A 855 44.24 -33.06 5.07
N ASN A 856 43.97 -33.99 4.12
CA ASN A 856 45.01 -34.78 3.43
C ASN A 856 45.29 -34.27 1.99
N LEU A 857 44.59 -33.21 1.54
CA LEU A 857 44.75 -32.71 0.17
C LEU A 857 45.78 -31.56 0.09
N THR A 858 46.56 -31.57 -0.96
CA THR A 858 47.37 -30.40 -1.33
C THR A 858 46.53 -29.30 -1.93
N PRO A 859 46.94 -28.03 -1.87
CA PRO A 859 46.19 -26.91 -2.44
C PRO A 859 45.83 -27.09 -3.95
N MET A 860 46.70 -27.75 -4.69
CA MET A 860 46.53 -28.01 -6.12
C MET A 860 45.51 -29.11 -6.39
N GLU A 861 45.47 -30.15 -5.54
CA GLU A 861 44.49 -31.22 -5.60
C GLU A 861 43.09 -30.69 -5.21
N ALA A 862 42.98 -29.87 -4.18
CA ALA A 862 41.77 -29.24 -3.77
C ALA A 862 41.18 -28.34 -4.89
N LEU A 863 42.04 -27.61 -5.60
CA LEU A 863 41.61 -26.75 -6.71
C LEU A 863 41.13 -27.58 -7.92
N ASN A 864 41.78 -28.70 -8.21
CA ASN A 864 41.35 -29.61 -9.28
C ASN A 864 40.04 -30.31 -8.95
N ILE A 865 39.82 -30.71 -7.70
CA ILE A 865 38.58 -31.32 -7.25
C ILE A 865 37.41 -30.27 -7.36
N LEU A 866 37.64 -29.05 -6.89
CA LEU A 866 36.68 -27.96 -7.02
C LEU A 866 36.32 -27.66 -8.50
N TYR A 867 37.31 -27.63 -9.37
CA TYR A 867 37.13 -27.44 -10.81
C TYR A 867 36.30 -28.59 -11.43
N ASN A 868 36.57 -29.84 -11.04
CA ASN A 868 35.82 -30.99 -11.52
C ASN A 868 34.38 -30.99 -11.02
N LEU A 869 34.14 -30.64 -9.76
CA LEU A 869 32.80 -30.49 -9.19
C LEU A 869 32.02 -29.38 -9.89
N GLN A 870 32.69 -28.24 -10.15
CA GLN A 870 32.09 -27.13 -10.89
C GLN A 870 31.71 -27.53 -12.33
N ASN A 871 32.57 -28.28 -13.01
CA ASN A 871 32.28 -28.78 -14.36
C ASN A 871 31.18 -29.85 -14.38
N LYS A 872 31.10 -30.71 -13.35
CA LYS A 872 29.97 -31.65 -13.17
C LYS A 872 28.64 -30.91 -13.00
N ILE A 873 28.60 -29.81 -12.26
CA ILE A 873 27.43 -28.94 -12.09
C ILE A 873 27.09 -28.25 -13.41
N LYS A 874 28.06 -27.62 -14.10
CA LYS A 874 27.84 -26.89 -15.36
C LYS A 874 27.40 -27.75 -16.54
N ASN A 875 27.78 -29.03 -16.57
CA ASN A 875 27.41 -29.95 -17.65
C ASN A 875 26.08 -30.69 -17.43
N ARG A 876 25.37 -30.38 -16.34
CA ARG A 876 24.06 -30.96 -16.00
C ARG A 876 22.88 -30.05 -16.37
N TRP A 877 23.18 -28.84 -16.82
CA TRP A 877 22.17 -27.84 -17.27
C TRP A 877 22.30 -27.53 -18.76
#